data_30ed2b3fe1851c119afff66c8cfe8838
#
_entry.id   30ed2b3fe1851c119afff66c8cfe8838
#
_cell.length_a   1.000
_cell.length_b   1.000
_cell.length_c   1.000
_cell.angle_alpha   90.00
_cell.angle_beta   90.00
_cell.angle_gamma   90.00
#
_symmetry.space_group_name_H-M   'P 1'
#
loop_
_entity.id
_entity.type
_entity.pdbx_description
1 polymer ?
#
loop_
_entity_poly.entity_id
_entity_poly.type
_entity_poly.pdbx_seq_one_letter_code
_entity_poly.pdbx_strand_id
1 'polypeptide(L)'
;MEKYKDKQLSAYERAAALADTLSTEEQAQQLKYDAPAIEKAGLPSYNWWNEGLHGVARAGTATVFPQAIALAAAFDKDMMYRVGEVISTEARAMYNSAAKHGDTDIYKGLTLWAPNINIFRDPRWGRGHETYGEDPYLTSRLGVNFVKGIQGEEEYLRAAACAKHFAVHSGPESLRHEFDARVSEKDMEETYLPAFKALVKEGRVEGVMGAYNRVNGEPSCASEKLMGKLREWGFDGYFVSDCWAIRDFHTTHKITDTAPQSAAMALKAGCDVNCGNTYLHILAALEEGLITKQDIRTACIHALRTRIRLGQLDDNEFDDLPFDIIACDGNKALSLEAAEKSMVLLHNDGILPLDKSRISSIAVIGPNADSRAALLGNYNGTPDRSVTFLEGIQDAFDGRVYYAEGCQLFRDRTQGLALPGDRYAEAVAACEAADVTVVCVGLDATLEGEEGDTGNEFASGDKPDLRLPEVQRVLLQKLKGTGKPLIIVLAAGSSVNTECEGNALINAWYPGQYGGKALAEILFGEVSPSGKLPVTFYKSADMLPDFTDYSMKNRTYRFCDDESNVLYPFGYGLTYSHFECGDVSYKDNTLAVNVTNTGSRSAEDVLQVYIKSENGVKNHSLCAFERVSLFDGESRTISINIPEGAFETVDDNGVRAVISGRYTLYAGFTQPTELSEKLYGGRCVSVEISI
;
A
#
# COMPACT_ATOMS: atom_id res chain seq x y z
N MET A 1 -14.06 35.32 26.68
CA MET A 1 -13.52 34.58 25.52
C MET A 1 -14.37 33.34 25.33
N GLU A 2 -14.79 33.03 24.14
CA GLU A 2 -15.55 31.79 23.85
C GLU A 2 -14.64 30.60 24.10
N LYS A 3 -15.12 29.61 24.89
CA LYS A 3 -14.28 28.49 25.34
C LYS A 3 -13.60 27.72 24.19
N TYR A 4 -14.23 27.62 23.02
CA TYR A 4 -13.62 26.93 21.88
C TYR A 4 -12.41 27.66 21.27
N LYS A 5 -12.21 28.95 21.64
CA LYS A 5 -11.03 29.77 21.25
C LYS A 5 -9.91 29.73 22.29
N ASP A 6 -10.12 29.05 23.42
CA ASP A 6 -9.13 28.94 24.48
C ASP A 6 -8.13 27.82 24.18
N LYS A 7 -6.92 28.18 23.71
CA LYS A 7 -5.86 27.23 23.37
C LYS A 7 -5.31 26.44 24.57
N GLN A 8 -5.67 26.81 25.82
CA GLN A 8 -5.28 26.05 27.01
C GLN A 8 -6.17 24.80 27.22
N LEU A 9 -7.33 24.78 26.61
CA LEU A 9 -8.22 23.61 26.62
C LEU A 9 -7.77 22.57 25.57
N SER A 10 -8.01 21.31 25.87
CA SER A 10 -7.79 20.23 24.89
C SER A 10 -8.65 20.41 23.65
N ALA A 11 -8.23 19.84 22.51
CA ALA A 11 -9.00 19.87 21.27
C ALA A 11 -10.42 19.30 21.46
N TYR A 12 -10.57 18.29 22.33
CA TYR A 12 -11.89 17.72 22.65
C TYR A 12 -12.77 18.72 23.43
N GLU A 13 -12.24 19.38 24.46
CA GLU A 13 -12.98 20.39 25.23
C GLU A 13 -13.39 21.57 24.37
N ARG A 14 -12.52 22.01 23.47
CA ARG A 14 -12.77 23.07 22.49
C ARG A 14 -13.89 22.63 21.52
N ALA A 15 -13.79 21.40 20.98
CA ALA A 15 -14.81 20.84 20.09
C ALA A 15 -16.17 20.71 20.77
N ALA A 16 -16.21 20.25 22.01
CA ALA A 16 -17.43 20.18 22.79
C ALA A 16 -18.05 21.58 23.02
N ALA A 17 -17.21 22.56 23.39
CA ALA A 17 -17.67 23.94 23.57
C ALA A 17 -18.19 24.56 22.26
N LEU A 18 -17.57 24.25 21.10
CA LEU A 18 -18.04 24.69 19.80
C LEU A 18 -19.37 24.01 19.43
N ALA A 19 -19.46 22.68 19.59
CA ALA A 19 -20.68 21.93 19.34
C ALA A 19 -21.87 22.47 20.14
N ASP A 20 -21.67 22.90 21.40
CA ASP A 20 -22.71 23.48 22.26
C ASP A 20 -23.24 24.84 21.75
N THR A 21 -22.53 25.49 20.84
CA THR A 21 -23.00 26.73 20.18
C THR A 21 -23.86 26.46 18.95
N LEU A 22 -23.88 25.20 18.47
CA LEU A 22 -24.56 24.78 17.25
C LEU A 22 -25.96 24.25 17.57
N SER A 23 -26.91 24.52 16.67
CA SER A 23 -28.20 23.81 16.71
C SER A 23 -28.02 22.32 16.33
N THR A 24 -28.99 21.48 16.63
CA THR A 24 -28.95 20.07 16.25
C THR A 24 -28.83 19.89 14.74
N GLU A 25 -29.47 20.75 13.94
CA GLU A 25 -29.39 20.77 12.48
C GLU A 25 -27.99 21.14 12.00
N GLU A 26 -27.36 22.20 12.60
CA GLU A 26 -25.98 22.57 12.31
C GLU A 26 -25.00 21.45 12.68
N GLN A 27 -25.18 20.80 13.83
CA GLN A 27 -24.37 19.63 14.22
C GLN A 27 -24.49 18.49 13.21
N ALA A 28 -25.71 18.14 12.79
CA ALA A 28 -25.97 17.08 11.80
C ALA A 28 -25.31 17.39 10.44
N GLN A 29 -25.24 18.66 10.04
CA GLN A 29 -24.57 19.06 8.80
C GLN A 29 -23.05 18.86 8.85
N GLN A 30 -22.42 18.86 10.03
CA GLN A 30 -20.98 18.61 10.18
C GLN A 30 -20.60 17.13 10.04
N LEU A 31 -21.57 16.22 10.02
CA LEU A 31 -21.34 14.77 9.92
C LEU A 31 -21.28 14.26 8.46
N LYS A 32 -21.42 15.18 7.50
CA LYS A 32 -21.28 14.87 6.07
C LYS A 32 -19.85 15.10 5.61
N TYR A 33 -19.46 14.38 4.57
CA TYR A 33 -18.11 14.56 3.98
C TYR A 33 -17.91 15.96 3.39
N ASP A 34 -18.98 16.67 3.00
CA ASP A 34 -19.05 18.03 2.49
C ASP A 34 -19.59 19.01 3.56
N ALA A 35 -18.91 19.09 4.70
CA ALA A 35 -19.35 19.89 5.85
C ALA A 35 -19.40 21.39 5.53
N PRO A 36 -20.51 22.10 5.80
CA PRO A 36 -20.62 23.54 5.56
C PRO A 36 -19.79 24.36 6.56
N ALA A 37 -19.55 25.63 6.24
CA ALA A 37 -18.91 26.57 7.13
C ALA A 37 -19.72 26.80 8.41
N ILE A 38 -19.02 27.09 9.50
CA ILE A 38 -19.61 27.59 10.76
C ILE A 38 -19.18 29.04 10.90
N GLU A 39 -19.86 29.95 10.19
CA GLU A 39 -19.48 31.37 10.06
C GLU A 39 -19.31 32.06 11.42
N LYS A 40 -20.21 31.79 12.39
CA LYS A 40 -20.16 32.38 13.75
C LYS A 40 -18.88 32.00 14.52
N ALA A 41 -18.22 30.91 14.15
CA ALA A 41 -16.96 30.46 14.74
C ALA A 41 -15.74 30.79 13.86
N GLY A 42 -15.94 31.27 12.65
CA GLY A 42 -14.87 31.46 11.66
C GLY A 42 -14.30 30.16 11.10
N LEU A 43 -15.02 29.04 11.24
CA LEU A 43 -14.60 27.75 10.71
C LEU A 43 -15.08 27.62 9.26
N PRO A 44 -14.18 27.43 8.25
CA PRO A 44 -14.55 27.34 6.84
C PRO A 44 -15.35 26.07 6.54
N SER A 45 -15.98 26.01 5.37
CA SER A 45 -16.47 24.76 4.82
C SER A 45 -15.31 23.78 4.63
N TYR A 46 -15.61 22.48 4.65
CA TYR A 46 -14.56 21.47 4.62
C TYR A 46 -15.03 20.20 3.92
N ASN A 47 -14.19 19.69 3.02
CA ASN A 47 -14.43 18.39 2.42
C ASN A 47 -13.47 17.35 3.02
N TRP A 48 -14.05 16.27 3.57
CA TRP A 48 -13.32 15.20 4.23
C TRP A 48 -12.66 14.23 3.24
N TRP A 49 -13.11 14.22 1.99
CA TRP A 49 -12.64 13.28 0.98
C TRP A 49 -11.38 13.80 0.30
N ASN A 50 -10.25 13.30 0.76
CA ASN A 50 -8.94 13.62 0.19
C ASN A 50 -8.08 12.35 0.17
N GLU A 51 -7.26 12.22 -0.85
CA GLU A 51 -6.45 11.04 -1.07
C GLU A 51 -4.96 11.37 -1.05
N GLY A 52 -4.16 10.47 -0.45
CA GLY A 52 -2.72 10.67 -0.28
C GLY A 52 -1.97 9.35 -0.14
N LEU A 53 -2.30 8.34 -0.96
CA LEU A 53 -1.77 7.00 -0.83
C LEU A 53 -0.26 6.92 -1.15
N HIS A 54 0.16 7.53 -2.25
CA HIS A 54 1.55 7.60 -2.69
C HIS A 54 1.90 8.94 -3.38
N GLY A 55 1.32 10.00 -2.86
CA GLY A 55 1.34 11.39 -3.33
C GLY A 55 -0.04 11.99 -3.14
N VAL A 56 -0.16 13.31 -3.09
CA VAL A 56 -1.47 13.96 -3.05
C VAL A 56 -2.20 13.66 -4.35
N ALA A 57 -3.35 13.01 -4.25
CA ALA A 57 -4.06 12.52 -5.42
C ALA A 57 -5.19 13.44 -5.87
N ARG A 58 -5.40 13.52 -7.19
CA ARG A 58 -6.55 14.19 -7.83
C ARG A 58 -6.70 15.68 -7.53
N ALA A 59 -5.68 16.30 -6.91
CA ALA A 59 -5.72 17.72 -6.48
C ALA A 59 -4.86 18.64 -7.35
N GLY A 60 -4.20 18.12 -8.36
CA GLY A 60 -3.29 18.85 -9.23
C GLY A 60 -1.88 18.27 -9.23
N THR A 61 -0.86 19.12 -9.50
CA THR A 61 0.54 18.68 -9.52
C THR A 61 1.00 18.30 -8.12
N ALA A 62 1.62 17.13 -8.00
CA ALA A 62 2.19 16.61 -6.76
C ALA A 62 3.37 15.70 -7.07
N THR A 63 4.23 15.45 -6.08
CA THR A 63 5.20 14.37 -6.17
C THR A 63 4.49 13.02 -6.18
N VAL A 64 4.76 12.18 -7.18
CA VAL A 64 4.18 10.85 -7.30
C VAL A 64 5.25 9.81 -6.99
N PHE A 65 5.10 9.16 -5.84
CA PHE A 65 5.94 8.06 -5.39
C PHE A 65 5.53 6.74 -6.06
N PRO A 66 6.36 5.68 -5.95
CA PRO A 66 5.91 4.33 -6.28
C PRO A 66 4.62 3.99 -5.54
N GLN A 67 3.79 3.14 -6.13
CA GLN A 67 2.55 2.65 -5.50
C GLN A 67 2.85 1.94 -4.17
N ALA A 68 1.86 1.89 -3.27
CA ALA A 68 2.02 1.38 -1.91
C ALA A 68 2.71 0.01 -1.83
N ILE A 69 2.35 -0.93 -2.71
CA ILE A 69 2.99 -2.25 -2.78
C ILE A 69 4.47 -2.17 -3.17
N ALA A 70 4.83 -1.23 -4.03
CA ALA A 70 6.21 -0.97 -4.41
C ALA A 70 6.97 -0.33 -3.24
N LEU A 71 6.39 0.66 -2.57
CA LEU A 71 6.99 1.23 -1.35
C LEU A 71 7.23 0.15 -0.29
N ALA A 72 6.30 -0.82 -0.16
CA ALA A 72 6.47 -1.94 0.75
C ALA A 72 7.63 -2.87 0.35
N ALA A 73 7.89 -3.03 -0.95
CA ALA A 73 9.01 -3.83 -1.43
C ALA A 73 10.39 -3.28 -1.02
N ALA A 74 10.48 -2.02 -0.66
CA ALA A 74 11.71 -1.46 -0.12
C ALA A 74 12.03 -1.95 1.31
N PHE A 75 11.06 -2.43 2.09
CA PHE A 75 11.25 -2.80 3.50
C PHE A 75 11.98 -1.70 4.29
N ASP A 76 11.60 -0.44 4.07
CA ASP A 76 12.27 0.74 4.63
C ASP A 76 11.31 1.61 5.43
N LYS A 77 11.41 1.51 6.76
CA LYS A 77 10.56 2.26 7.70
C LYS A 77 10.80 3.77 7.63
N ASP A 78 12.06 4.17 7.51
CA ASP A 78 12.46 5.58 7.52
C ASP A 78 12.07 6.26 6.21
N MET A 79 12.19 5.56 5.09
CA MET A 79 11.67 6.02 3.80
C MET A 79 10.16 6.23 3.87
N MET A 80 9.40 5.30 4.48
CA MET A 80 7.95 5.46 4.63
C MET A 80 7.57 6.70 5.45
N TYR A 81 8.32 7.02 6.50
CA TYR A 81 8.13 8.25 7.26
C TYR A 81 8.35 9.49 6.38
N ARG A 82 9.49 9.56 5.66
CA ARG A 82 9.82 10.67 4.76
C ARG A 82 8.81 10.84 3.63
N VAL A 83 8.31 9.74 3.06
CA VAL A 83 7.25 9.75 2.05
C VAL A 83 5.96 10.37 2.62
N GLY A 84 5.53 9.93 3.81
CA GLY A 84 4.38 10.51 4.49
C GLY A 84 4.56 12.01 4.79
N GLU A 85 5.74 12.42 5.20
CA GLU A 85 6.09 13.83 5.47
C GLU A 85 5.98 14.69 4.22
N VAL A 86 6.51 14.24 3.08
CA VAL A 86 6.38 14.96 1.80
C VAL A 86 4.92 15.08 1.38
N ILE A 87 4.15 13.98 1.45
CA ILE A 87 2.74 13.99 1.06
C ILE A 87 1.95 15.00 1.89
N SER A 88 2.11 14.99 3.21
CA SER A 88 1.38 15.90 4.09
C SER A 88 1.82 17.37 3.95
N THR A 89 3.09 17.60 3.69
CA THR A 89 3.63 18.95 3.44
C THR A 89 3.10 19.52 2.14
N GLU A 90 3.08 18.74 1.06
CA GLU A 90 2.46 19.14 -0.21
C GLU A 90 0.95 19.36 -0.06
N ALA A 91 0.25 18.47 0.68
CA ALA A 91 -1.17 18.64 0.95
C ALA A 91 -1.48 19.97 1.68
N ARG A 92 -0.64 20.35 2.67
CA ARG A 92 -0.75 21.66 3.34
C ARG A 92 -0.54 22.83 2.40
N ALA A 93 0.50 22.81 1.57
CA ALA A 93 0.76 23.86 0.61
C ALA A 93 -0.40 24.03 -0.39
N MET A 94 -0.97 22.91 -0.86
CA MET A 94 -2.15 22.91 -1.73
C MET A 94 -3.39 23.45 -1.01
N TYR A 95 -3.68 22.99 0.21
CA TYR A 95 -4.78 23.44 1.04
C TYR A 95 -4.69 24.96 1.27
N ASN A 96 -3.54 25.48 1.69
CA ASN A 96 -3.32 26.91 1.94
C ASN A 96 -3.57 27.75 0.68
N SER A 97 -3.09 27.26 -0.47
CA SER A 97 -3.32 27.94 -1.75
C SER A 97 -4.79 27.92 -2.17
N ALA A 98 -5.45 26.76 -2.11
CA ALA A 98 -6.85 26.60 -2.47
C ALA A 98 -7.77 27.44 -1.55
N ALA A 99 -7.54 27.39 -0.24
CA ALA A 99 -8.31 28.13 0.76
C ALA A 99 -8.21 29.66 0.55
N LYS A 100 -7.04 30.19 0.19
CA LYS A 100 -6.86 31.62 -0.16
C LYS A 100 -7.71 32.06 -1.35
N HIS A 101 -8.10 31.13 -2.22
CA HIS A 101 -8.97 31.37 -3.37
C HIS A 101 -10.43 30.96 -3.13
N GLY A 102 -10.77 30.58 -1.88
CA GLY A 102 -12.13 30.16 -1.49
C GLY A 102 -12.52 28.77 -1.98
N ASP A 103 -11.55 27.94 -2.39
CA ASP A 103 -11.78 26.57 -2.84
C ASP A 103 -11.46 25.59 -1.69
N THR A 104 -12.52 25.03 -1.10
CA THR A 104 -12.46 24.05 0.00
C THR A 104 -13.15 22.73 -0.38
N ASP A 105 -13.25 22.45 -1.67
CA ASP A 105 -13.95 21.30 -2.23
C ASP A 105 -13.11 20.01 -2.14
N ILE A 106 -13.66 18.92 -2.67
CA ILE A 106 -13.07 17.58 -2.69
C ILE A 106 -11.59 17.59 -3.13
N TYR A 107 -10.78 16.77 -2.51
CA TYR A 107 -9.32 16.57 -2.73
C TYR A 107 -8.42 17.75 -2.31
N LYS A 108 -8.95 18.79 -1.69
CA LYS A 108 -8.17 19.96 -1.27
C LYS A 108 -8.10 20.16 0.24
N GLY A 109 -8.58 19.15 1.01
CA GLY A 109 -8.51 19.14 2.47
C GLY A 109 -7.25 18.44 3.00
N LEU A 110 -7.25 18.25 4.30
CA LEU A 110 -6.11 17.74 5.08
C LEU A 110 -6.39 16.38 5.76
N THR A 111 -7.55 15.78 5.50
CA THR A 111 -7.90 14.43 5.96
C THR A 111 -7.61 13.44 4.84
N LEU A 112 -6.39 12.88 4.83
CA LEU A 112 -5.95 11.97 3.77
C LEU A 112 -6.43 10.55 4.08
N TRP A 113 -7.26 9.97 3.19
CA TRP A 113 -7.80 8.63 3.37
C TRP A 113 -6.79 7.55 2.95
N ALA A 114 -5.68 7.55 3.65
CA ALA A 114 -4.55 6.64 3.56
C ALA A 114 -3.89 6.46 4.94
N PRO A 115 -3.21 5.32 5.20
CA PRO A 115 -2.86 4.24 4.28
C PRO A 115 -3.96 3.16 4.17
N ASN A 116 -3.92 2.37 3.07
CA ASN A 116 -4.65 1.11 2.98
C ASN A 116 -3.80 0.00 3.61
N ILE A 117 -4.23 -0.49 4.78
CA ILE A 117 -3.52 -1.51 5.56
C ILE A 117 -4.26 -2.85 5.61
N ASN A 118 -5.13 -3.09 4.65
CA ASN A 118 -5.71 -4.41 4.44
C ASN A 118 -4.62 -5.41 4.01
N ILE A 119 -4.77 -6.65 4.41
CA ILE A 119 -3.83 -7.72 4.05
C ILE A 119 -4.12 -8.21 2.63
N PHE A 120 -3.11 -8.20 1.78
CA PHE A 120 -3.19 -8.71 0.41
C PHE A 120 -3.19 -10.26 0.41
N ARG A 121 -4.29 -10.85 0.94
CA ARG A 121 -4.41 -12.30 1.14
C ARG A 121 -4.56 -13.10 -0.15
N ASP A 122 -5.03 -12.50 -1.22
CA ASP A 122 -5.31 -13.17 -2.49
C ASP A 122 -4.76 -12.36 -3.67
N PRO A 123 -3.87 -12.90 -4.48
CA PRO A 123 -3.21 -12.17 -5.57
C PRO A 123 -4.14 -11.76 -6.72
N ARG A 124 -5.39 -12.24 -6.73
CA ARG A 124 -6.41 -11.84 -7.70
C ARG A 124 -7.03 -10.48 -7.38
N TRP A 125 -6.94 -10.03 -6.14
CA TRP A 125 -7.55 -8.77 -5.70
C TRP A 125 -6.94 -7.55 -6.39
N GLY A 126 -7.77 -6.80 -7.15
CA GLY A 126 -7.35 -5.66 -7.94
C GLY A 126 -6.77 -4.50 -7.13
N ARG A 127 -7.30 -4.23 -5.93
CA ARG A 127 -6.79 -3.18 -5.02
C ARG A 127 -5.60 -3.63 -4.17
N GLY A 128 -5.11 -4.85 -4.37
CA GLY A 128 -3.95 -5.35 -3.62
C GLY A 128 -2.73 -4.46 -3.72
N HIS A 129 -2.51 -3.82 -4.86
CA HIS A 129 -1.39 -2.89 -5.06
C HIS A 129 -1.48 -1.60 -4.22
N GLU A 130 -2.64 -1.27 -3.66
CA GLU A 130 -2.80 -0.15 -2.74
C GLU A 130 -2.30 -0.46 -1.32
N THR A 131 -1.93 -1.72 -1.03
CA THR A 131 -1.57 -2.22 0.30
C THR A 131 -0.06 -2.40 0.48
N TYR A 132 0.35 -2.69 1.71
CA TYR A 132 1.75 -3.02 2.03
C TYR A 132 2.04 -4.54 1.99
N GLY A 133 1.18 -5.32 1.34
CA GLY A 133 1.40 -6.73 1.08
C GLY A 133 0.64 -7.68 2.00
N GLU A 134 1.15 -8.91 2.10
CA GLU A 134 0.46 -10.02 2.73
C GLU A 134 0.83 -10.24 4.22
N ASP A 135 1.87 -9.56 4.70
CA ASP A 135 2.38 -9.78 6.05
C ASP A 135 1.88 -8.73 7.04
N PRO A 136 1.26 -9.14 8.17
CA PRO A 136 0.73 -8.21 9.17
C PRO A 136 1.81 -7.38 9.88
N TYR A 137 3.01 -7.92 10.09
CA TYR A 137 4.10 -7.20 10.75
C TYR A 137 4.69 -6.13 9.84
N LEU A 138 5.01 -6.49 8.58
CA LEU A 138 5.48 -5.53 7.58
C LEU A 138 4.48 -4.39 7.41
N THR A 139 3.19 -4.73 7.21
CA THR A 139 2.10 -3.75 7.06
C THR A 139 2.00 -2.84 8.29
N SER A 140 2.12 -3.39 9.51
CA SER A 140 2.09 -2.60 10.74
C SER A 140 3.25 -1.61 10.81
N ARG A 141 4.48 -2.08 10.54
CA ARG A 141 5.68 -1.22 10.69
C ARG A 141 5.70 -0.11 9.65
N LEU A 142 5.41 -0.40 8.40
CA LEU A 142 5.34 0.59 7.34
C LEU A 142 4.17 1.56 7.55
N GLY A 143 2.99 1.05 7.90
CA GLY A 143 1.81 1.86 8.16
C GLY A 143 1.98 2.83 9.34
N VAL A 144 2.58 2.39 10.44
CA VAL A 144 2.88 3.26 11.59
C VAL A 144 3.79 4.41 11.20
N ASN A 145 4.86 4.14 10.43
CA ASN A 145 5.79 5.19 10.02
C ASN A 145 5.17 6.13 9.00
N PHE A 146 4.36 5.62 8.07
CA PHE A 146 3.61 6.45 7.14
C PHE A 146 2.64 7.40 7.86
N VAL A 147 1.86 6.90 8.83
CA VAL A 147 0.95 7.72 9.65
C VAL A 147 1.71 8.81 10.41
N LYS A 148 2.84 8.46 11.04
CA LYS A 148 3.68 9.45 11.74
C LYS A 148 4.21 10.52 10.79
N GLY A 149 4.65 10.13 9.59
CA GLY A 149 5.08 11.08 8.57
C GLY A 149 3.95 12.01 8.10
N ILE A 150 2.75 11.46 7.87
CA ILE A 150 1.57 12.25 7.50
C ILE A 150 1.17 13.24 8.61
N GLN A 151 1.11 12.78 9.85
CA GLN A 151 0.57 13.58 10.96
C GLN A 151 1.56 14.56 11.55
N GLY A 152 2.87 14.22 11.50
CA GLY A 152 3.92 15.00 12.15
C GLY A 152 3.93 14.86 13.68
N GLU A 153 4.84 15.56 14.31
CA GLU A 153 5.02 15.61 15.77
C GLU A 153 4.80 17.03 16.34
N GLU A 154 4.34 17.96 15.50
CA GLU A 154 4.10 19.35 15.83
C GLU A 154 2.85 19.53 16.71
N GLU A 155 2.57 20.75 17.16
CA GLU A 155 1.40 21.06 18.01
C GLU A 155 0.09 20.73 17.27
N TYR A 156 0.01 21.12 15.99
CA TYR A 156 -1.10 20.76 15.12
C TYR A 156 -0.69 19.63 14.18
N LEU A 157 -1.68 18.86 13.73
CA LEU A 157 -1.44 17.83 12.71
C LEU A 157 -1.08 18.50 11.38
N ARG A 158 -0.02 18.02 10.73
CA ARG A 158 0.31 18.46 9.36
C ARG A 158 -0.80 18.07 8.40
N ALA A 159 -1.25 16.82 8.46
CA ALA A 159 -2.48 16.31 7.89
C ALA A 159 -2.99 15.16 8.78
N ALA A 160 -4.23 14.75 8.63
CA ALA A 160 -4.81 13.62 9.35
C ALA A 160 -4.78 12.37 8.46
N ALA A 161 -4.05 11.33 8.88
CA ALA A 161 -4.09 10.03 8.24
C ALA A 161 -5.37 9.27 8.59
N CYS A 162 -5.80 8.35 7.73
CA CYS A 162 -6.97 7.51 7.93
C CYS A 162 -6.67 6.05 7.57
N ALA A 163 -6.63 5.18 8.57
CA ALA A 163 -6.42 3.75 8.37
C ALA A 163 -7.64 3.11 7.70
N LYS A 164 -7.45 2.46 6.54
CA LYS A 164 -8.54 1.86 5.77
C LYS A 164 -8.19 0.46 5.27
N HIS A 165 -9.16 -0.38 4.97
CA HIS A 165 -10.60 -0.28 5.27
C HIS A 165 -10.90 -1.22 6.44
N PHE A 166 -11.44 -0.71 7.53
CA PHE A 166 -11.69 -1.44 8.79
C PHE A 166 -13.04 -2.15 8.72
N ALA A 167 -13.11 -3.48 8.69
CA ALA A 167 -12.00 -4.42 8.66
C ALA A 167 -12.33 -5.63 7.77
N VAL A 168 -11.32 -6.53 7.63
CA VAL A 168 -11.49 -7.79 6.90
C VAL A 168 -11.96 -7.55 5.47
N HIS A 169 -11.24 -6.69 4.75
CA HIS A 169 -11.55 -6.27 3.38
C HIS A 169 -10.36 -6.56 2.46
N SER A 170 -10.52 -7.44 1.49
CA SER A 170 -9.51 -7.78 0.47
C SER A 170 -10.10 -8.53 -0.72
N GLY A 171 -11.16 -7.98 -1.29
CA GLY A 171 -11.90 -8.52 -2.45
C GLY A 171 -12.87 -9.65 -2.09
N PRO A 172 -13.62 -10.12 -3.04
CA PRO A 172 -13.71 -9.70 -4.45
C PRO A 172 -14.33 -8.31 -4.64
N GLU A 173 -13.78 -7.49 -5.54
CA GLU A 173 -14.27 -6.13 -5.79
C GLU A 173 -15.70 -6.13 -6.34
N SER A 174 -16.02 -7.08 -7.23
CA SER A 174 -17.38 -7.21 -7.80
C SER A 174 -18.48 -7.49 -6.78
N LEU A 175 -18.12 -7.93 -5.57
CA LEU A 175 -19.06 -8.27 -4.49
C LEU A 175 -18.99 -7.28 -3.32
N ARG A 176 -18.12 -6.28 -3.34
CA ARG A 176 -17.78 -5.47 -2.17
C ARG A 176 -19.00 -4.84 -1.46
N HIS A 177 -20.05 -4.49 -2.21
CA HIS A 177 -21.27 -3.86 -1.70
C HIS A 177 -22.29 -4.83 -1.05
N GLU A 178 -22.12 -6.15 -1.22
CA GLU A 178 -23.04 -7.15 -0.68
C GLU A 178 -22.33 -8.24 0.14
N PHE A 179 -21.01 -8.27 0.09
CA PHE A 179 -20.21 -9.33 0.65
C PHE A 179 -20.28 -9.42 2.18
N ASP A 180 -20.24 -10.63 2.71
CA ASP A 180 -20.16 -10.91 4.14
C ASP A 180 -18.89 -11.74 4.40
N ALA A 181 -17.82 -11.13 4.84
CA ALA A 181 -16.57 -11.79 5.16
C ALA A 181 -16.75 -12.67 6.40
N ARG A 182 -16.73 -13.99 6.20
CA ARG A 182 -16.79 -14.98 7.28
C ARG A 182 -15.37 -15.33 7.71
N VAL A 183 -15.04 -14.97 8.94
CA VAL A 183 -13.69 -15.09 9.49
C VAL A 183 -13.72 -15.62 10.91
N SER A 184 -12.75 -16.49 11.27
CA SER A 184 -12.58 -16.95 12.64
C SER A 184 -12.02 -15.83 13.54
N GLU A 185 -12.25 -15.94 14.86
CA GLU A 185 -11.63 -15.02 15.84
C GLU A 185 -10.10 -15.05 15.74
N LYS A 186 -9.55 -16.25 15.54
CA LYS A 186 -8.12 -16.45 15.36
C LYS A 186 -7.58 -15.69 14.15
N ASP A 187 -8.14 -15.91 12.95
CA ASP A 187 -7.68 -15.24 11.74
C ASP A 187 -7.85 -13.72 11.84
N MET A 188 -8.94 -13.27 12.47
CA MET A 188 -9.20 -11.86 12.70
C MET A 188 -8.07 -11.22 13.52
N GLU A 189 -7.76 -11.80 14.68
CA GLU A 189 -6.73 -11.28 15.61
C GLU A 189 -5.30 -11.54 15.14
N GLU A 190 -5.07 -12.63 14.39
CA GLU A 190 -3.72 -13.04 13.98
C GLU A 190 -3.29 -12.36 12.67
N THR A 191 -4.25 -11.99 11.79
CA THR A 191 -3.95 -11.52 10.44
C THR A 191 -4.60 -10.18 10.09
N TYR A 192 -5.91 -10.01 10.28
CA TYR A 192 -6.64 -8.86 9.74
C TYR A 192 -6.59 -7.61 10.61
N LEU A 193 -6.50 -7.74 11.93
CA LEU A 193 -6.53 -6.62 12.88
C LEU A 193 -5.18 -6.07 13.34
N PRO A 194 -4.04 -6.80 13.30
CA PRO A 194 -2.79 -6.33 13.90
C PRO A 194 -2.31 -4.98 13.37
N ALA A 195 -2.42 -4.72 12.06
CA ALA A 195 -2.01 -3.45 11.48
C ALA A 195 -2.88 -2.28 11.98
N PHE A 196 -4.20 -2.45 12.06
CA PHE A 196 -5.09 -1.44 12.64
C PHE A 196 -4.77 -1.14 14.09
N LYS A 197 -4.56 -2.20 14.91
CA LYS A 197 -4.15 -2.05 16.30
C LYS A 197 -2.84 -1.28 16.43
N ALA A 198 -1.85 -1.57 15.60
CA ALA A 198 -0.57 -0.87 15.59
C ALA A 198 -0.72 0.61 15.20
N LEU A 199 -1.50 0.91 14.15
CA LEU A 199 -1.71 2.28 13.73
C LEU A 199 -2.47 3.11 14.78
N VAL A 200 -3.41 2.52 15.50
CA VAL A 200 -4.11 3.19 16.61
C VAL A 200 -3.15 3.43 17.78
N LYS A 201 -2.45 2.38 18.26
CA LYS A 201 -1.66 2.45 19.49
C LYS A 201 -0.32 3.15 19.32
N GLU A 202 0.39 2.88 18.24
CA GLU A 202 1.75 3.36 18.01
C GLU A 202 1.80 4.55 17.02
N GLY A 203 0.96 4.51 15.97
CA GLY A 203 0.82 5.58 14.99
C GLY A 203 -0.08 6.72 15.46
N ARG A 204 -0.97 6.47 16.43
CA ARG A 204 -2.00 7.43 16.90
C ARG A 204 -2.79 8.01 15.73
N VAL A 205 -3.19 7.14 14.80
CA VAL A 205 -3.91 7.53 13.59
C VAL A 205 -5.17 8.31 13.94
N GLU A 206 -5.37 9.46 13.29
CA GLU A 206 -6.50 10.38 13.56
C GLU A 206 -7.81 9.90 12.97
N GLY A 207 -7.78 9.15 11.86
CA GLY A 207 -8.98 8.62 11.21
C GLY A 207 -8.95 7.11 11.05
N VAL A 208 -10.13 6.49 11.06
CA VAL A 208 -10.35 5.10 10.65
C VAL A 208 -11.55 5.06 9.73
N MET A 209 -11.43 4.37 8.60
CA MET A 209 -12.52 4.21 7.63
C MET A 209 -13.08 2.79 7.68
N GLY A 210 -14.40 2.68 7.89
CA GLY A 210 -15.12 1.41 7.85
C GLY A 210 -15.27 0.89 6.42
N ALA A 211 -15.08 -0.41 6.24
CA ALA A 211 -15.17 -1.06 4.95
C ALA A 211 -16.62 -1.18 4.43
N TYR A 212 -16.77 -1.48 3.14
CA TYR A 212 -18.07 -1.75 2.51
C TYR A 212 -18.74 -3.01 3.05
N ASN A 213 -17.97 -4.08 3.20
CA ASN A 213 -18.47 -5.42 3.49
C ASN A 213 -19.01 -5.57 4.91
N ARG A 214 -19.80 -6.62 5.10
CA ARG A 214 -20.11 -7.15 6.44
C ARG A 214 -18.96 -8.03 6.92
N VAL A 215 -18.84 -8.14 8.24
CA VAL A 215 -17.94 -9.09 8.90
C VAL A 215 -18.78 -9.94 9.84
N ASN A 216 -18.84 -11.24 9.59
CA ASN A 216 -19.64 -12.19 10.37
C ASN A 216 -21.11 -11.76 10.55
N GLY A 217 -21.68 -11.11 9.53
CA GLY A 217 -23.07 -10.65 9.49
C GLY A 217 -23.30 -9.18 9.85
N GLU A 218 -22.35 -8.52 10.51
CA GLU A 218 -22.44 -7.11 10.89
C GLU A 218 -21.78 -6.21 9.84
N PRO A 219 -22.41 -5.09 9.41
CA PRO A 219 -21.74 -4.11 8.54
C PRO A 219 -20.52 -3.52 9.22
N SER A 220 -19.41 -3.42 8.54
CA SER A 220 -18.18 -2.86 9.11
C SER A 220 -18.35 -1.45 9.67
N CYS A 221 -19.16 -0.60 8.99
CA CYS A 221 -19.45 0.76 9.45
C CYS A 221 -20.42 0.83 10.64
N ALA A 222 -20.96 -0.29 11.13
CA ALA A 222 -21.91 -0.33 12.25
C ALA A 222 -21.72 -1.56 13.15
N SER A 223 -20.55 -2.22 13.10
CA SER A 223 -20.27 -3.36 13.96
C SER A 223 -19.88 -2.90 15.37
N GLU A 224 -20.70 -3.23 16.36
CA GLU A 224 -20.40 -2.95 17.76
C GLU A 224 -19.13 -3.67 18.22
N LYS A 225 -18.86 -4.86 17.68
CA LYS A 225 -17.67 -5.64 17.97
C LYS A 225 -16.40 -4.93 17.46
N LEU A 226 -16.39 -4.51 16.20
CA LEU A 226 -15.24 -3.80 15.62
C LEU A 226 -15.02 -2.45 16.29
N MET A 227 -16.08 -1.68 16.54
CA MET A 227 -15.98 -0.42 17.28
C MET A 227 -15.52 -0.63 18.74
N GLY A 228 -15.90 -1.75 19.35
CA GLY A 228 -15.40 -2.18 20.65
C GLY A 228 -13.88 -2.36 20.66
N LYS A 229 -13.32 -2.96 19.60
CA LYS A 229 -11.86 -3.12 19.45
C LYS A 229 -11.15 -1.77 19.33
N LEU A 230 -11.67 -0.84 18.55
CA LEU A 230 -11.08 0.51 18.43
C LEU A 230 -11.05 1.22 19.79
N ARG A 231 -12.14 1.15 20.56
CA ARG A 231 -12.21 1.71 21.92
C ARG A 231 -11.21 1.05 22.88
N GLU A 232 -11.10 -0.29 22.84
CA GLU A 232 -10.12 -1.05 23.63
C GLU A 232 -8.68 -0.64 23.33
N TRP A 233 -8.37 -0.33 22.07
CA TRP A 233 -7.04 0.13 21.64
C TRP A 233 -6.78 1.60 22.00
N GLY A 234 -7.79 2.34 22.44
CA GLY A 234 -7.70 3.75 22.80
C GLY A 234 -7.83 4.71 21.61
N PHE A 235 -8.53 4.30 20.55
CA PHE A 235 -8.86 5.19 19.43
C PHE A 235 -9.76 6.34 19.90
N ASP A 236 -9.33 7.56 19.64
CA ASP A 236 -10.02 8.79 20.03
C ASP A 236 -10.23 9.78 18.87
N GLY A 237 -9.91 9.36 17.65
CA GLY A 237 -10.07 10.12 16.41
C GLY A 237 -11.49 10.10 15.85
N TYR A 238 -11.64 10.37 14.53
CA TYR A 238 -12.91 10.26 13.82
C TYR A 238 -13.02 8.93 13.09
N PHE A 239 -14.25 8.38 13.05
CA PHE A 239 -14.56 7.23 12.23
C PHE A 239 -15.42 7.66 11.03
N VAL A 240 -15.00 7.31 9.83
CA VAL A 240 -15.70 7.63 8.58
C VAL A 240 -16.16 6.36 7.87
N SER A 241 -17.35 6.40 7.24
CA SER A 241 -17.76 5.33 6.35
C SER A 241 -17.00 5.40 5.03
N ASP A 242 -16.75 4.26 4.41
CA ASP A 242 -16.43 4.25 2.98
C ASP A 242 -17.60 4.84 2.16
N CYS A 243 -17.31 5.27 0.93
CA CYS A 243 -18.25 6.04 0.13
C CYS A 243 -19.50 5.23 -0.19
N TRP A 244 -20.66 5.71 0.28
CA TRP A 244 -21.97 5.05 0.19
C TRP A 244 -22.10 3.73 0.97
N ALA A 245 -21.12 3.28 1.74
CA ALA A 245 -21.18 2.03 2.49
C ALA A 245 -22.38 1.94 3.46
N ILE A 246 -22.82 3.07 4.07
CA ILE A 246 -24.01 3.07 4.93
C ILE A 246 -25.30 2.87 4.12
N ARG A 247 -25.34 3.29 2.85
CA ARG A 247 -26.48 3.02 1.96
C ARG A 247 -26.67 1.52 1.75
N ASP A 248 -25.57 0.77 1.70
CA ASP A 248 -25.61 -0.67 1.47
C ASP A 248 -26.41 -1.43 2.54
N PHE A 249 -26.55 -0.90 3.76
CA PHE A 249 -27.33 -1.53 4.82
C PHE A 249 -28.79 -1.80 4.42
N HIS A 250 -29.43 -0.87 3.69
CA HIS A 250 -30.81 -1.05 3.22
C HIS A 250 -30.89 -1.45 1.73
N THR A 251 -29.85 -1.20 0.92
CA THR A 251 -29.91 -1.51 -0.53
C THR A 251 -29.45 -2.93 -0.85
N THR A 252 -28.32 -3.37 -0.35
CA THR A 252 -27.68 -4.66 -0.70
C THR A 252 -27.56 -5.61 0.50
N HIS A 253 -27.14 -5.14 1.67
CA HIS A 253 -27.04 -5.97 2.88
C HIS A 253 -28.41 -6.42 3.43
N LYS A 254 -29.48 -5.64 3.21
CA LYS A 254 -30.86 -5.92 3.68
C LYS A 254 -30.98 -6.13 5.19
N ILE A 255 -30.23 -5.37 5.98
CA ILE A 255 -30.26 -5.42 7.45
C ILE A 255 -31.08 -4.28 8.06
N THR A 256 -31.35 -3.26 7.29
CA THR A 256 -32.33 -2.18 7.59
C THR A 256 -33.28 -2.03 6.42
N ASP A 257 -34.42 -1.41 6.65
CA ASP A 257 -35.46 -1.22 5.62
C ASP A 257 -35.36 0.15 4.96
N THR A 258 -34.85 1.17 5.68
CA THR A 258 -34.88 2.58 5.25
C THR A 258 -33.57 3.29 5.49
N ALA A 259 -33.34 4.40 4.76
CA ALA A 259 -32.17 5.24 4.94
C ALA A 259 -32.05 5.86 6.35
N PRO A 260 -33.14 6.36 7.00
CA PRO A 260 -33.09 6.79 8.41
C PRO A 260 -32.62 5.69 9.37
N GLN A 261 -33.11 4.45 9.20
CA GLN A 261 -32.66 3.31 10.02
C GLN A 261 -31.16 3.01 9.81
N SER A 262 -30.67 3.07 8.57
CA SER A 262 -29.24 2.87 8.26
C SER A 262 -28.37 3.97 8.88
N ALA A 263 -28.80 5.23 8.75
CA ALA A 263 -28.11 6.37 9.35
C ALA A 263 -28.05 6.23 10.88
N ALA A 264 -29.18 5.85 11.51
CA ALA A 264 -29.25 5.64 12.95
C ALA A 264 -28.35 4.50 13.43
N MET A 265 -28.33 3.39 12.71
CA MET A 265 -27.49 2.23 13.05
C MET A 265 -26.01 2.59 13.02
N ALA A 266 -25.55 3.24 11.95
CA ALA A 266 -24.17 3.66 11.81
C ALA A 266 -23.76 4.69 12.87
N LEU A 267 -24.57 5.74 13.09
CA LEU A 267 -24.28 6.79 14.05
C LEU A 267 -24.18 6.25 15.49
N LYS A 268 -25.11 5.38 15.90
CA LYS A 268 -25.12 4.76 17.23
C LYS A 268 -23.91 3.85 17.47
N ALA A 269 -23.44 3.17 16.44
CA ALA A 269 -22.25 2.35 16.53
C ALA A 269 -20.96 3.20 16.68
N GLY A 270 -20.98 4.47 16.24
CA GLY A 270 -19.86 5.40 16.35
C GLY A 270 -19.27 5.83 15.01
N CYS A 271 -20.01 5.71 13.91
CA CYS A 271 -19.60 6.30 12.63
C CYS A 271 -19.89 7.81 12.65
N ASP A 272 -18.85 8.62 12.73
CA ASP A 272 -18.95 10.07 12.91
C ASP A 272 -19.23 10.81 11.62
N VAL A 273 -18.57 10.43 10.52
CA VAL A 273 -18.64 11.08 9.22
C VAL A 273 -19.11 10.09 8.15
N ASN A 274 -20.08 10.52 7.34
CA ASN A 274 -20.56 9.72 6.21
C ASN A 274 -20.01 10.25 4.88
N CYS A 275 -19.24 9.42 4.18
CA CYS A 275 -19.00 9.60 2.75
C CYS A 275 -20.23 9.07 1.98
N GLY A 276 -20.96 9.99 1.35
CA GLY A 276 -22.21 9.69 0.64
C GLY A 276 -23.39 10.48 1.17
N ASN A 277 -24.60 10.00 0.92
CA ASN A 277 -25.84 10.76 1.15
C ASN A 277 -26.74 10.21 2.27
N THR A 278 -26.37 9.14 2.96
CA THR A 278 -27.25 8.51 3.94
C THR A 278 -27.45 9.40 5.18
N TYR A 279 -26.46 10.19 5.59
CA TYR A 279 -26.58 11.12 6.71
C TYR A 279 -27.42 12.38 6.41
N LEU A 280 -27.91 12.57 5.19
CA LEU A 280 -29.00 13.51 4.91
C LEU A 280 -30.30 13.14 5.66
N HIS A 281 -30.44 11.88 6.08
CA HIS A 281 -31.58 11.34 6.79
C HIS A 281 -31.43 11.33 8.32
N ILE A 282 -30.35 11.92 8.89
CA ILE A 282 -30.13 11.95 10.35
C ILE A 282 -31.26 12.67 11.09
N LEU A 283 -31.75 13.79 10.56
CA LEU A 283 -32.85 14.51 11.23
C LEU A 283 -34.16 13.72 11.17
N ALA A 284 -34.45 13.02 10.08
CA ALA A 284 -35.58 12.10 10.00
C ALA A 284 -35.44 10.95 11.02
N ALA A 285 -34.24 10.38 11.17
CA ALA A 285 -33.97 9.36 12.19
C ALA A 285 -34.19 9.88 13.63
N LEU A 286 -33.86 11.15 13.88
CA LEU A 286 -34.16 11.81 15.16
C LEU A 286 -35.68 11.99 15.38
N GLU A 287 -36.42 12.45 14.37
CA GLU A 287 -37.89 12.61 14.41
C GLU A 287 -38.60 11.26 14.62
N GLU A 288 -38.11 10.19 14.02
CA GLU A 288 -38.59 8.82 14.21
C GLU A 288 -38.18 8.22 15.57
N GLY A 289 -37.38 8.92 16.38
CA GLY A 289 -36.91 8.44 17.69
C GLY A 289 -35.88 7.32 17.62
N LEU A 290 -35.25 7.11 16.47
CA LEU A 290 -34.22 6.09 16.26
C LEU A 290 -32.90 6.48 16.90
N ILE A 291 -32.59 7.77 17.02
CA ILE A 291 -31.41 8.35 17.65
C ILE A 291 -31.78 9.50 18.58
N THR A 292 -30.84 9.96 19.36
CA THR A 292 -30.99 11.11 20.25
C THR A 292 -30.15 12.31 19.77
N LYS A 293 -30.49 13.52 20.27
CA LYS A 293 -29.60 14.70 20.04
C LYS A 293 -28.18 14.50 20.57
N GLN A 294 -28.02 13.68 21.62
CA GLN A 294 -26.71 13.38 22.17
C GLN A 294 -25.86 12.54 21.22
N ASP A 295 -26.46 11.62 20.46
CA ASP A 295 -25.72 10.83 19.46
C ASP A 295 -25.15 11.74 18.37
N ILE A 296 -25.97 12.68 17.84
CA ILE A 296 -25.52 13.67 16.85
C ILE A 296 -24.42 14.56 17.43
N ARG A 297 -24.61 15.06 18.66
CA ARG A 297 -23.62 15.90 19.35
C ARG A 297 -22.28 15.19 19.52
N THR A 298 -22.30 13.91 19.92
CA THR A 298 -21.07 13.13 20.15
C THR A 298 -20.26 13.01 18.85
N ALA A 299 -20.89 12.60 17.76
CA ALA A 299 -20.21 12.50 16.46
C ALA A 299 -19.70 13.87 15.97
N CYS A 300 -20.48 14.93 16.17
CA CYS A 300 -20.05 16.29 15.83
C CYS A 300 -18.80 16.73 16.61
N ILE A 301 -18.68 16.36 17.90
CA ILE A 301 -17.49 16.64 18.70
C ILE A 301 -16.25 15.95 18.10
N HIS A 302 -16.34 14.67 17.71
CA HIS A 302 -15.21 13.96 17.10
C HIS A 302 -14.77 14.62 15.78
N ALA A 303 -15.72 14.95 14.92
CA ALA A 303 -15.44 15.66 13.67
C ALA A 303 -14.79 17.03 13.92
N LEU A 304 -15.35 17.85 14.81
CA LEU A 304 -14.81 19.17 15.14
C LEU A 304 -13.43 19.08 15.83
N ARG A 305 -13.20 18.07 16.68
CA ARG A 305 -11.90 17.83 17.30
C ARG A 305 -10.79 17.67 16.26
N THR A 306 -11.01 16.86 15.24
CA THR A 306 -10.04 16.67 14.17
C THR A 306 -9.76 18.00 13.43
N ARG A 307 -10.80 18.77 13.14
CA ARG A 307 -10.65 20.08 12.49
C ARG A 307 -9.86 21.06 13.35
N ILE A 308 -10.03 21.03 14.67
CA ILE A 308 -9.23 21.84 15.62
C ILE A 308 -7.79 21.34 15.65
N ARG A 309 -7.55 20.04 15.68
CA ARG A 309 -6.20 19.45 15.61
C ARG A 309 -5.48 19.78 14.31
N LEU A 310 -6.20 19.97 13.22
CA LEU A 310 -5.67 20.48 11.94
C LEU A 310 -5.40 21.99 11.94
N GLY A 311 -5.62 22.70 13.04
CA GLY A 311 -5.37 24.13 13.17
C GLY A 311 -6.38 25.03 12.47
N GLN A 312 -7.59 24.53 12.11
CA GLN A 312 -8.54 25.31 11.31
C GLN A 312 -9.25 26.47 12.07
N LEU A 313 -9.05 26.55 13.40
CA LEU A 313 -9.54 27.65 14.24
C LEU A 313 -8.41 28.58 14.72
N ASP A 314 -7.18 28.27 14.40
CA ASP A 314 -6.01 28.94 14.97
C ASP A 314 -4.98 29.23 13.89
N ASP A 315 -4.21 30.30 14.05
CA ASP A 315 -2.95 30.46 13.33
C ASP A 315 -1.97 29.37 13.79
N ASN A 316 -1.30 28.74 12.85
CA ASN A 316 -0.42 27.60 13.10
C ASN A 316 0.83 27.63 12.21
N GLU A 317 1.79 26.78 12.54
CA GLU A 317 3.12 26.70 11.90
C GLU A 317 3.10 26.35 10.40
N PHE A 318 1.99 25.84 9.89
CA PHE A 318 1.88 25.40 8.50
C PHE A 318 1.26 26.45 7.57
N ASP A 319 0.73 27.56 8.08
CA ASP A 319 -0.03 28.57 7.29
C ASP A 319 0.85 29.28 6.25
N ASP A 320 2.15 29.38 6.53
CA ASP A 320 3.12 30.03 5.65
C ASP A 320 3.88 29.08 4.71
N LEU A 321 3.48 27.80 4.64
CA LEU A 321 4.11 26.86 3.70
C LEU A 321 3.94 27.37 2.26
N PRO A 322 5.06 27.56 1.52
CA PRO A 322 5.01 28.13 0.19
C PRO A 322 4.54 27.08 -0.85
N PHE A 323 3.90 27.57 -1.91
CA PHE A 323 3.39 26.70 -2.98
C PHE A 323 4.49 26.00 -3.78
N ASP A 324 5.69 26.56 -3.85
CA ASP A 324 6.84 26.01 -4.59
C ASP A 324 7.53 24.83 -3.90
N ILE A 325 7.08 24.45 -2.69
CA ILE A 325 7.50 23.19 -2.05
C ILE A 325 6.92 21.96 -2.78
N ILE A 326 5.83 22.14 -3.52
CA ILE A 326 5.17 21.07 -4.28
C ILE A 326 6.10 20.65 -5.42
N ALA A 327 6.37 19.35 -5.49
CA ALA A 327 7.27 18.74 -6.47
C ALA A 327 8.66 19.43 -6.54
N CYS A 328 9.18 19.91 -5.40
CA CYS A 328 10.52 20.46 -5.32
C CYS A 328 11.60 19.38 -5.56
N ASP A 329 12.82 19.79 -5.82
CA ASP A 329 13.92 18.85 -6.17
C ASP A 329 14.19 17.82 -5.06
N GLY A 330 14.05 18.20 -3.78
CA GLY A 330 14.18 17.27 -2.66
C GLY A 330 13.12 16.16 -2.68
N ASN A 331 11.86 16.53 -2.94
CA ASN A 331 10.75 15.58 -3.04
C ASN A 331 10.93 14.63 -4.24
N LYS A 332 11.40 15.16 -5.37
CA LYS A 332 11.73 14.38 -6.57
C LYS A 332 12.86 13.39 -6.33
N ALA A 333 13.90 13.81 -5.61
CA ALA A 333 15.01 12.93 -5.24
C ALA A 333 14.54 11.77 -4.36
N LEU A 334 13.66 12.00 -3.40
CA LEU A 334 13.05 10.94 -2.58
C LEU A 334 12.17 10.00 -3.43
N SER A 335 11.42 10.52 -4.42
CA SER A 335 10.64 9.69 -5.33
C SER A 335 11.53 8.75 -6.17
N LEU A 336 12.69 9.24 -6.63
CA LEU A 336 13.68 8.41 -7.31
C LEU A 336 14.27 7.34 -6.38
N GLU A 337 14.75 7.73 -5.18
CA GLU A 337 15.27 6.79 -4.16
C GLU A 337 14.26 5.68 -3.85
N ALA A 338 12.97 6.04 -3.71
CA ALA A 338 11.92 5.08 -3.44
C ALA A 338 11.71 4.11 -4.62
N ALA A 339 11.80 4.58 -5.86
CA ALA A 339 11.71 3.73 -7.05
C ALA A 339 12.90 2.75 -7.17
N GLU A 340 14.12 3.22 -6.90
CA GLU A 340 15.34 2.39 -6.89
C GLU A 340 15.28 1.26 -5.85
N LYS A 341 14.85 1.60 -4.62
CA LYS A 341 14.75 0.66 -3.51
C LYS A 341 13.59 -0.33 -3.65
N SER A 342 12.58 -0.03 -4.46
CA SER A 342 11.37 -0.83 -4.59
C SER A 342 11.46 -1.91 -5.68
N MET A 343 12.29 -1.74 -6.70
CA MET A 343 12.42 -2.71 -7.79
C MET A 343 13.06 -4.01 -7.30
N VAL A 344 12.44 -5.15 -7.68
CA VAL A 344 12.85 -6.47 -7.22
C VAL A 344 13.46 -7.26 -8.36
N LEU A 345 14.73 -7.61 -8.26
CA LEU A 345 15.39 -8.51 -9.19
C LEU A 345 15.00 -9.95 -8.83
N LEU A 346 14.19 -10.60 -9.68
CA LEU A 346 13.67 -11.94 -9.47
C LEU A 346 14.54 -13.03 -10.08
N HIS A 347 15.21 -12.73 -11.19
CA HIS A 347 16.11 -13.64 -11.89
C HIS A 347 17.24 -12.87 -12.57
N ASN A 348 18.45 -13.43 -12.58
CA ASN A 348 19.60 -12.92 -13.32
C ASN A 348 20.60 -14.05 -13.57
N ASP A 349 20.83 -14.39 -14.83
CA ASP A 349 21.85 -15.39 -15.23
C ASP A 349 23.27 -14.82 -15.31
N GLY A 350 23.45 -13.54 -14.92
CA GLY A 350 24.68 -12.80 -14.97
C GLY A 350 24.73 -11.75 -16.10
N ILE A 351 23.64 -11.55 -16.83
CA ILE A 351 23.56 -10.50 -17.86
C ILE A 351 23.53 -9.09 -17.25
N LEU A 352 22.91 -8.94 -16.08
CA LEU A 352 22.86 -7.68 -15.36
C LEU A 352 23.99 -7.60 -14.30
N PRO A 353 24.56 -6.39 -14.09
CA PRO A 353 24.31 -5.15 -14.83
C PRO A 353 24.93 -5.16 -16.22
N LEU A 354 24.28 -4.44 -17.16
CA LEU A 354 24.76 -4.27 -18.53
C LEU A 354 26.05 -3.44 -18.56
N ASP A 355 27.05 -3.92 -19.28
CA ASP A 355 28.27 -3.17 -19.56
C ASP A 355 28.08 -2.32 -20.82
N LYS A 356 27.91 -1.00 -20.64
CA LYS A 356 27.72 -0.03 -21.74
C LYS A 356 28.86 -0.07 -22.79
N SER A 357 30.04 -0.54 -22.41
CA SER A 357 31.19 -0.65 -23.32
C SER A 357 31.14 -1.86 -24.25
N ARG A 358 30.28 -2.85 -23.93
CA ARG A 358 30.17 -4.12 -24.68
C ARG A 358 28.94 -4.19 -25.58
N ILE A 359 28.02 -3.25 -25.44
CA ILE A 359 26.80 -3.19 -26.22
C ILE A 359 26.74 -1.88 -27.00
N SER A 360 26.27 -1.92 -28.24
CA SER A 360 26.12 -0.76 -29.10
C SER A 360 24.64 -0.42 -29.37
N SER A 361 23.74 -1.34 -29.04
CA SER A 361 22.32 -1.21 -29.31
C SER A 361 21.46 -1.96 -28.30
N ILE A 362 20.31 -1.36 -27.95
CA ILE A 362 19.28 -1.93 -27.09
C ILE A 362 17.93 -1.84 -27.81
N ALA A 363 17.16 -2.93 -27.82
CA ALA A 363 15.74 -2.88 -28.18
C ALA A 363 14.89 -2.74 -26.92
N VAL A 364 14.04 -1.72 -26.84
CA VAL A 364 13.06 -1.52 -25.77
C VAL A 364 11.68 -1.82 -26.37
N ILE A 365 11.06 -2.88 -25.88
CA ILE A 365 9.86 -3.44 -26.51
C ILE A 365 8.77 -3.63 -25.47
N GLY A 366 7.52 -3.51 -25.87
CA GLY A 366 6.37 -3.87 -25.03
C GLY A 366 5.41 -2.73 -24.72
N PRO A 367 4.15 -3.05 -24.37
CA PRO A 367 3.10 -2.07 -24.15
C PRO A 367 3.36 -1.14 -22.94
N ASN A 368 4.16 -1.58 -21.97
CA ASN A 368 4.52 -0.79 -20.79
C ASN A 368 5.82 0.02 -20.98
N ALA A 369 6.53 -0.13 -22.11
CA ALA A 369 7.82 0.51 -22.34
C ALA A 369 7.74 2.04 -22.34
N ASP A 370 6.74 2.61 -23.03
CA ASP A 370 6.50 4.06 -23.12
C ASP A 370 5.10 4.42 -22.58
N SER A 371 4.73 3.84 -21.45
CA SER A 371 3.43 4.05 -20.80
C SER A 371 3.57 4.83 -19.51
N ARG A 372 3.00 6.03 -19.45
CA ARG A 372 2.91 6.79 -18.20
C ARG A 372 1.90 6.18 -17.22
N ALA A 373 0.86 5.52 -17.73
CA ALA A 373 -0.13 4.83 -16.89
C ALA A 373 0.51 3.68 -16.09
N ALA A 374 1.45 2.94 -16.70
CA ALA A 374 2.18 1.87 -16.03
C ALA A 374 3.11 2.33 -14.90
N LEU A 375 3.35 3.64 -14.76
CA LEU A 375 4.15 4.19 -13.66
C LEU A 375 3.32 4.47 -12.41
N LEU A 376 2.00 4.69 -12.53
CA LEU A 376 1.23 5.42 -11.52
C LEU A 376 0.40 4.52 -10.58
N GLY A 377 -0.35 3.57 -11.09
CA GLY A 377 -1.34 2.83 -10.27
C GLY A 377 -2.54 3.67 -9.83
N ASN A 378 -3.31 3.20 -8.84
CA ASN A 378 -4.49 3.90 -8.30
C ASN A 378 -4.11 5.06 -7.36
N TYR A 379 -5.05 6.02 -7.21
CA TYR A 379 -4.93 7.14 -6.26
C TYR A 379 -3.66 7.96 -6.45
N ASN A 380 -3.30 8.25 -7.69
CA ASN A 380 -2.14 9.07 -8.04
C ASN A 380 -2.49 10.57 -8.16
N GLY A 381 -1.48 11.40 -7.95
CA GLY A 381 -1.47 12.81 -8.34
C GLY A 381 -1.05 12.97 -9.81
N THR A 382 -0.88 14.22 -10.23
CA THR A 382 -0.31 14.56 -11.54
C THR A 382 1.16 14.94 -11.34
N PRO A 383 2.13 14.13 -11.79
CA PRO A 383 3.53 14.51 -11.69
C PRO A 383 3.83 15.70 -12.61
N ASP A 384 4.73 16.59 -12.18
CA ASP A 384 5.23 17.66 -13.03
C ASP A 384 6.06 17.12 -14.21
N ARG A 385 6.74 16.01 -13.98
CA ARG A 385 7.47 15.23 -14.98
C ARG A 385 7.41 13.74 -14.65
N SER A 386 7.22 12.91 -15.64
CA SER A 386 7.41 11.46 -15.53
C SER A 386 8.45 10.98 -16.54
N VAL A 387 9.15 9.91 -16.18
CA VAL A 387 10.17 9.27 -17.04
C VAL A 387 9.75 7.82 -17.25
N THR A 388 9.34 7.48 -18.49
CA THR A 388 8.98 6.12 -18.88
C THR A 388 10.21 5.21 -18.96
N PHE A 389 10.01 3.90 -19.00
CA PHE A 389 11.14 2.95 -19.10
C PHE A 389 11.96 3.20 -20.38
N LEU A 390 11.29 3.51 -21.49
CA LEU A 390 11.94 3.89 -22.75
C LEU A 390 12.76 5.17 -22.58
N GLU A 391 12.16 6.23 -22.03
CA GLU A 391 12.83 7.52 -21.81
C GLU A 391 14.07 7.36 -20.92
N GLY A 392 13.95 6.62 -19.80
CA GLY A 392 15.07 6.39 -18.89
C GLY A 392 16.25 5.65 -19.53
N ILE A 393 15.96 4.64 -20.35
CA ILE A 393 17.01 3.92 -21.10
C ILE A 393 17.63 4.82 -22.16
N GLN A 394 16.84 5.61 -22.89
CA GLN A 394 17.33 6.57 -23.88
C GLN A 394 18.21 7.64 -23.26
N ASP A 395 17.86 8.16 -22.08
CA ASP A 395 18.64 9.17 -21.38
C ASP A 395 19.97 8.64 -20.82
N ALA A 396 20.04 7.34 -20.49
CA ALA A 396 21.18 6.71 -19.85
C ALA A 396 22.15 5.99 -20.82
N PHE A 397 21.77 5.77 -22.07
CA PHE A 397 22.54 4.98 -23.03
C PHE A 397 22.85 5.74 -24.32
N ASP A 398 24.14 5.99 -24.56
CA ASP A 398 24.62 6.73 -25.74
C ASP A 398 24.54 5.92 -27.05
N GLY A 399 24.30 4.60 -26.99
CA GLY A 399 24.16 3.73 -28.15
C GLY A 399 22.82 3.84 -28.82
N ARG A 400 22.57 2.97 -29.78
CA ARG A 400 21.29 2.98 -30.52
C ARG A 400 20.18 2.30 -29.73
N VAL A 401 19.06 2.99 -29.53
CA VAL A 401 17.84 2.43 -28.93
C VAL A 401 16.80 2.22 -30.05
N TYR A 402 16.36 0.98 -30.23
CA TYR A 402 15.21 0.62 -31.05
C TYR A 402 13.97 0.53 -30.15
N TYR A 403 12.85 1.03 -30.61
CA TYR A 403 11.58 0.92 -29.89
C TYR A 403 10.54 0.22 -30.74
N ALA A 404 9.74 -0.64 -30.10
CA ALA A 404 8.52 -1.19 -30.68
C ALA A 404 7.50 -1.48 -29.58
N GLU A 405 6.25 -1.05 -29.75
CA GLU A 405 5.17 -1.39 -28.80
C GLU A 405 4.90 -2.90 -28.74
N GLY A 406 5.06 -3.60 -29.88
CA GLY A 406 4.93 -5.06 -30.00
C GLY A 406 3.51 -5.60 -29.93
N CYS A 407 2.72 -5.15 -28.95
CA CYS A 407 1.31 -5.49 -28.79
C CYS A 407 0.59 -4.43 -27.95
N GLN A 408 -0.73 -4.46 -27.91
CA GLN A 408 -1.52 -3.67 -26.97
C GLN A 408 -1.44 -4.27 -25.55
N LEU A 409 -1.82 -3.49 -24.54
CA LEU A 409 -1.69 -3.90 -23.13
C LEU A 409 -2.50 -5.16 -22.80
N PHE A 410 -3.76 -5.23 -23.26
CA PHE A 410 -4.68 -6.30 -22.87
C PHE A 410 -5.00 -7.26 -24.01
N ARG A 411 -5.52 -6.74 -25.11
CA ARG A 411 -5.80 -7.50 -26.33
C ARG A 411 -5.70 -6.61 -27.55
N ASP A 412 -5.16 -7.15 -28.61
CA ASP A 412 -5.09 -6.43 -29.88
C ASP A 412 -6.49 -6.20 -30.45
N ARG A 413 -6.71 -4.98 -30.89
CA ARG A 413 -7.95 -4.53 -31.52
C ARG A 413 -7.63 -3.86 -32.84
N THR A 414 -8.54 -3.92 -33.78
CA THR A 414 -8.48 -3.05 -34.93
C THR A 414 -8.64 -1.60 -34.47
N GLN A 415 -7.60 -0.79 -34.67
CA GLN A 415 -7.58 0.62 -34.31
C GLN A 415 -6.99 1.43 -35.46
N GLY A 416 -7.75 2.38 -35.98
CA GLY A 416 -7.37 3.02 -37.21
C GLY A 416 -7.35 1.99 -38.35
N LEU A 417 -6.19 1.79 -38.94
CA LEU A 417 -5.98 0.76 -40.01
C LEU A 417 -5.12 -0.42 -39.51
N ALA A 418 -4.72 -0.44 -38.21
CA ALA A 418 -3.94 -1.53 -37.63
C ALA A 418 -4.81 -2.78 -37.42
N LEU A 419 -4.24 -3.94 -37.63
CA LEU A 419 -4.89 -5.24 -37.42
C LEU A 419 -4.30 -5.95 -36.17
N PRO A 420 -5.04 -6.88 -35.54
CA PRO A 420 -4.50 -7.70 -34.46
C PRO A 420 -3.23 -8.43 -34.91
N GLY A 421 -2.16 -8.32 -34.10
CA GLY A 421 -0.89 -9.01 -34.29
C GLY A 421 0.07 -8.39 -35.30
N ASP A 422 -0.28 -7.29 -35.98
CA ASP A 422 0.56 -6.65 -37.01
C ASP A 422 1.84 -6.01 -36.43
N ARG A 423 1.89 -5.71 -35.11
CA ARG A 423 3.04 -5.09 -34.44
C ARG A 423 4.13 -6.09 -34.04
N TYR A 424 3.85 -7.40 -34.02
CA TYR A 424 4.84 -8.40 -33.63
C TYR A 424 6.05 -8.44 -34.58
N ALA A 425 5.83 -8.21 -35.88
CA ALA A 425 6.91 -8.26 -36.87
C ALA A 425 7.96 -7.16 -36.63
N GLU A 426 7.52 -5.95 -36.29
CA GLU A 426 8.40 -4.83 -35.93
C GLU A 426 9.18 -5.13 -34.66
N ALA A 427 8.52 -5.67 -33.63
CA ALA A 427 9.15 -6.04 -32.35
C ALA A 427 10.24 -7.10 -32.55
N VAL A 428 9.98 -8.15 -33.36
CA VAL A 428 10.97 -9.18 -33.70
C VAL A 428 12.15 -8.57 -34.44
N ALA A 429 11.89 -7.71 -35.45
CA ALA A 429 12.95 -7.05 -36.23
C ALA A 429 13.82 -6.14 -35.34
N ALA A 430 13.24 -5.39 -34.39
CA ALA A 430 13.97 -4.58 -33.44
C ALA A 430 14.83 -5.45 -32.50
N CYS A 431 14.28 -6.57 -32.01
CA CYS A 431 15.00 -7.53 -31.19
C CYS A 431 16.20 -8.15 -31.94
N GLU A 432 16.01 -8.59 -33.17
CA GLU A 432 17.08 -9.17 -34.01
C GLU A 432 18.19 -8.16 -34.32
N ALA A 433 17.86 -6.89 -34.49
CA ALA A 433 18.80 -5.82 -34.79
C ALA A 433 19.63 -5.36 -33.57
N ALA A 434 19.17 -5.61 -32.34
CA ALA A 434 19.83 -5.15 -31.13
C ALA A 434 20.80 -6.20 -30.54
N ASP A 435 21.72 -5.74 -29.71
CA ASP A 435 22.62 -6.61 -28.93
C ASP A 435 21.90 -7.25 -27.75
N VAL A 436 20.97 -6.50 -27.12
CA VAL A 436 20.13 -6.93 -26.00
C VAL A 436 18.74 -6.33 -26.11
N THR A 437 17.74 -7.05 -25.64
CA THR A 437 16.35 -6.59 -25.62
C THR A 437 15.86 -6.43 -24.19
N VAL A 438 15.30 -5.27 -23.86
CA VAL A 438 14.54 -5.00 -22.66
C VAL A 438 13.05 -5.01 -23.04
N VAL A 439 12.30 -6.00 -22.55
CA VAL A 439 10.88 -6.09 -22.84
C VAL A 439 10.06 -5.72 -21.60
N CYS A 440 9.25 -4.66 -21.74
CA CYS A 440 8.42 -4.11 -20.68
C CYS A 440 6.98 -4.58 -20.85
N VAL A 441 6.54 -5.49 -19.98
CA VAL A 441 5.22 -6.13 -20.00
C VAL A 441 4.56 -5.99 -18.65
N GLY A 442 3.25 -6.23 -18.58
CA GLY A 442 2.53 -6.17 -17.31
C GLY A 442 1.11 -5.68 -17.45
N LEU A 443 0.68 -4.95 -16.46
CA LEU A 443 -0.65 -4.42 -16.31
C LEU A 443 -0.57 -2.89 -16.11
N ASP A 444 -1.70 -2.28 -15.83
CA ASP A 444 -1.85 -0.95 -15.27
C ASP A 444 -3.15 -0.87 -14.44
N ALA A 445 -3.47 0.27 -13.86
CA ALA A 445 -4.65 0.46 -13.03
C ALA A 445 -5.99 0.30 -13.79
N THR A 446 -5.98 0.22 -15.12
CA THR A 446 -7.18 -0.10 -15.90
C THR A 446 -7.48 -1.59 -15.95
N LEU A 447 -6.51 -2.44 -15.59
CA LEU A 447 -6.64 -3.91 -15.59
C LEU A 447 -6.68 -4.50 -14.18
N GLU A 448 -5.96 -3.90 -13.23
CA GLU A 448 -6.07 -4.25 -11.81
C GLU A 448 -6.29 -2.97 -11.00
N GLY A 449 -7.37 -2.90 -10.22
CA GLY A 449 -7.71 -1.69 -9.48
C GLY A 449 -9.07 -1.78 -8.80
N GLU A 450 -9.63 -0.62 -8.48
CA GLU A 450 -10.89 -0.50 -7.78
C GLU A 450 -12.08 -0.62 -8.74
N GLU A 451 -13.19 -1.19 -8.25
CA GLU A 451 -14.44 -1.20 -8.98
C GLU A 451 -14.87 0.24 -9.35
N GLY A 452 -15.27 0.44 -10.59
CA GLY A 452 -15.73 1.73 -11.12
C GLY A 452 -14.64 2.66 -11.62
N ASP A 453 -13.40 2.53 -11.15
CA ASP A 453 -12.26 3.29 -11.65
C ASP A 453 -11.59 2.61 -12.87
N THR A 454 -11.76 1.32 -12.97
CA THR A 454 -11.21 0.52 -14.07
C THR A 454 -12.25 0.38 -15.18
N GLY A 455 -11.96 0.89 -16.34
CA GLY A 455 -12.73 0.60 -17.54
C GLY A 455 -12.43 -0.79 -18.10
N ASN A 456 -12.15 -1.77 -17.22
CA ASN A 456 -11.53 -3.02 -17.59
C ASN A 456 -12.54 -4.12 -17.96
N GLU A 457 -12.01 -5.17 -18.55
CA GLU A 457 -12.72 -6.33 -19.02
C GLU A 457 -12.64 -7.52 -18.05
N PHE A 458 -12.02 -7.31 -16.90
CA PHE A 458 -11.99 -8.25 -15.77
C PHE A 458 -13.15 -7.98 -14.80
N ALA A 459 -13.24 -8.78 -13.76
CA ALA A 459 -14.31 -8.68 -12.76
C ALA A 459 -14.12 -7.46 -11.84
N SER A 460 -14.54 -6.28 -12.30
CA SER A 460 -14.52 -5.01 -11.55
C SER A 460 -13.15 -4.63 -10.97
N GLY A 461 -12.07 -4.98 -11.68
CA GLY A 461 -10.70 -4.72 -11.27
C GLY A 461 -9.94 -5.93 -10.76
N ASP A 462 -10.61 -6.99 -10.35
CA ASP A 462 -9.98 -8.26 -9.96
C ASP A 462 -9.47 -9.03 -11.19
N LYS A 463 -8.38 -9.75 -11.02
CA LYS A 463 -7.79 -10.56 -12.10
C LYS A 463 -8.43 -11.95 -12.14
N PRO A 464 -8.74 -12.48 -13.34
CA PRO A 464 -9.28 -13.83 -13.48
C PRO A 464 -8.23 -14.92 -13.22
N ASP A 465 -6.97 -14.64 -13.54
CA ASP A 465 -5.82 -15.52 -13.32
C ASP A 465 -4.54 -14.69 -13.03
N LEU A 466 -3.40 -15.37 -12.88
CA LEU A 466 -2.12 -14.74 -12.54
C LEU A 466 -1.17 -14.63 -13.74
N ARG A 467 -1.64 -14.84 -14.96
CA ARG A 467 -0.81 -14.74 -16.18
C ARG A 467 -0.91 -13.35 -16.79
N LEU A 468 0.10 -13.01 -17.57
CA LEU A 468 0.01 -11.86 -18.47
C LEU A 468 -1.13 -12.02 -19.49
N PRO A 469 -1.72 -10.93 -19.98
CA PRO A 469 -2.62 -10.97 -21.12
C PRO A 469 -2.04 -11.77 -22.31
N GLU A 470 -2.89 -12.47 -23.06
CA GLU A 470 -2.45 -13.40 -24.11
C GLU A 470 -1.53 -12.74 -25.14
N VAL A 471 -1.85 -11.52 -25.56
CA VAL A 471 -1.04 -10.78 -26.55
C VAL A 471 0.39 -10.55 -26.08
N GLN A 472 0.59 -10.31 -24.79
CA GLN A 472 1.91 -10.13 -24.19
C GLN A 472 2.66 -11.46 -24.08
N ARG A 473 1.97 -12.56 -23.75
CA ARG A 473 2.57 -13.92 -23.73
C ARG A 473 3.04 -14.33 -25.12
N VAL A 474 2.24 -14.04 -26.16
CA VAL A 474 2.62 -14.28 -27.55
C VAL A 474 3.84 -13.43 -27.94
N LEU A 475 3.88 -12.16 -27.53
CA LEU A 475 5.06 -11.29 -27.75
C LEU A 475 6.31 -11.91 -27.13
N LEU A 476 6.27 -12.28 -25.85
CA LEU A 476 7.41 -12.90 -25.16
C LEU A 476 7.89 -14.18 -25.84
N GLN A 477 6.97 -15.04 -26.29
CA GLN A 477 7.32 -16.27 -27.02
C GLN A 477 8.04 -15.96 -28.33
N LYS A 478 7.58 -14.96 -29.10
CA LYS A 478 8.22 -14.55 -30.36
C LYS A 478 9.61 -13.98 -30.14
N LEU A 479 9.77 -13.11 -29.13
CA LEU A 479 11.07 -12.51 -28.80
C LEU A 479 12.06 -13.58 -28.30
N LYS A 480 11.61 -14.50 -27.44
CA LYS A 480 12.42 -15.65 -27.00
C LYS A 480 12.86 -16.53 -28.19
N GLY A 481 12.01 -16.67 -29.18
CA GLY A 481 12.29 -17.44 -30.42
C GLY A 481 13.44 -16.88 -31.26
N THR A 482 13.85 -15.62 -31.07
CA THR A 482 14.98 -15.00 -31.78
C THR A 482 16.34 -15.49 -31.25
N GLY A 483 16.39 -16.01 -30.02
CA GLY A 483 17.63 -16.42 -29.34
C GLY A 483 18.50 -15.26 -28.89
N LYS A 484 18.04 -14.00 -28.97
CA LYS A 484 18.73 -12.83 -28.45
C LYS A 484 18.62 -12.72 -26.94
N PRO A 485 19.58 -12.09 -26.25
CA PRO A 485 19.49 -11.82 -24.81
C PRO A 485 18.23 -11.00 -24.50
N LEU A 486 17.49 -11.45 -23.48
CA LEU A 486 16.17 -10.89 -23.14
C LEU A 486 16.11 -10.55 -21.66
N ILE A 487 15.91 -9.27 -21.33
CA ILE A 487 15.66 -8.76 -19.97
C ILE A 487 14.17 -8.43 -19.89
N ILE A 488 13.44 -9.03 -18.95
CA ILE A 488 12.02 -8.79 -18.75
C ILE A 488 11.84 -7.80 -17.62
N VAL A 489 11.07 -6.74 -17.86
CA VAL A 489 10.62 -5.76 -16.87
C VAL A 489 9.12 -5.93 -16.71
N LEU A 490 8.70 -6.40 -15.55
CA LEU A 490 7.30 -6.61 -15.19
C LEU A 490 6.77 -5.36 -14.48
N ALA A 491 5.81 -4.67 -15.08
CA ALA A 491 5.06 -3.57 -14.46
C ALA A 491 3.67 -4.10 -14.04
N ALA A 492 3.51 -4.47 -12.77
CA ALA A 492 2.25 -4.96 -12.23
C ALA A 492 2.22 -4.77 -10.71
N GLY A 493 1.06 -4.48 -10.15
CA GLY A 493 0.89 -4.24 -8.72
C GLY A 493 0.65 -5.50 -7.88
N SER A 494 0.80 -6.69 -8.47
CA SER A 494 0.46 -7.97 -7.84
C SER A 494 1.33 -9.10 -8.37
N SER A 495 1.11 -10.31 -7.85
CA SER A 495 1.73 -11.53 -8.38
C SER A 495 1.26 -11.78 -9.82
N VAL A 496 2.19 -11.73 -10.76
CA VAL A 496 1.97 -12.07 -12.17
C VAL A 496 3.04 -13.03 -12.65
N ASN A 497 2.62 -14.17 -13.21
CA ASN A 497 3.52 -15.14 -13.82
C ASN A 497 3.75 -14.78 -15.29
N THR A 498 4.97 -14.46 -15.63
CA THR A 498 5.38 -14.14 -17.03
C THR A 498 5.53 -15.39 -17.91
N GLU A 499 5.53 -16.59 -17.32
CA GLU A 499 5.82 -17.88 -18.00
C GLU A 499 7.18 -17.89 -18.72
N CYS A 500 8.01 -16.84 -18.49
CA CYS A 500 9.34 -16.68 -19.06
C CYS A 500 10.17 -15.80 -18.12
N GLU A 501 11.38 -16.21 -17.80
CA GLU A 501 12.28 -15.42 -16.95
C GLU A 501 13.30 -14.62 -17.79
N GLY A 502 13.49 -14.97 -19.07
CA GLY A 502 14.54 -14.38 -19.89
C GLY A 502 15.95 -14.69 -19.36
N ASN A 503 16.90 -13.79 -19.63
CA ASN A 503 18.22 -13.78 -19.00
C ASN A 503 18.19 -13.01 -17.67
N ALA A 504 17.25 -12.07 -17.54
CA ALA A 504 16.92 -11.42 -16.27
C ALA A 504 15.43 -11.06 -16.20
N LEU A 505 14.88 -11.01 -14.98
CA LEU A 505 13.53 -10.58 -14.69
C LEU A 505 13.54 -9.60 -13.53
N ILE A 506 13.05 -8.38 -13.79
CA ILE A 506 12.88 -7.33 -12.79
C ILE A 506 11.39 -7.06 -12.62
N ASN A 507 10.88 -7.13 -11.40
CA ASN A 507 9.55 -6.62 -11.08
C ASN A 507 9.67 -5.15 -10.67
N ALA A 508 9.17 -4.26 -11.51
CA ALA A 508 9.22 -2.81 -11.32
C ALA A 508 7.99 -2.26 -10.59
N TRP A 509 6.95 -3.06 -10.38
CA TRP A 509 5.66 -2.64 -9.83
C TRP A 509 5.02 -1.51 -10.66
N TYR A 510 4.41 -0.52 -9.99
CA TYR A 510 4.08 0.81 -10.51
C TYR A 510 5.03 1.80 -9.83
N PRO A 511 6.16 2.14 -10.49
CA PRO A 511 7.35 2.68 -9.81
C PRO A 511 7.34 4.19 -9.59
N GLY A 512 6.20 4.86 -9.82
CA GLY A 512 6.11 6.31 -9.66
C GLY A 512 6.76 7.11 -10.81
N GLN A 513 6.80 8.43 -10.61
CA GLN A 513 7.16 9.37 -11.69
C GLN A 513 8.57 9.18 -12.28
N TYR A 514 9.51 8.62 -11.51
CA TYR A 514 10.91 8.39 -11.95
C TYR A 514 11.24 6.93 -12.21
N GLY A 515 10.23 6.06 -12.38
CA GLY A 515 10.44 4.64 -12.58
C GLY A 515 11.37 4.28 -13.73
N GLY A 516 11.32 5.01 -14.84
CA GLY A 516 12.22 4.77 -15.98
C GLY A 516 13.66 5.13 -15.69
N LYS A 517 13.91 6.21 -14.94
CA LYS A 517 15.27 6.57 -14.50
C LYS A 517 15.82 5.53 -13.53
N ALA A 518 15.06 5.14 -12.51
CA ALA A 518 15.47 4.09 -11.55
C ALA A 518 15.77 2.76 -12.25
N LEU A 519 14.93 2.35 -13.22
CA LEU A 519 15.21 1.15 -14.01
C LEU A 519 16.53 1.25 -14.77
N ALA A 520 16.80 2.38 -15.43
CA ALA A 520 18.04 2.56 -16.19
C ALA A 520 19.28 2.51 -15.27
N GLU A 521 19.25 3.15 -14.11
CA GLU A 521 20.33 3.10 -13.11
C GLU A 521 20.59 1.67 -12.62
N ILE A 522 19.53 0.88 -12.43
CA ILE A 522 19.63 -0.55 -12.11
C ILE A 522 20.22 -1.33 -13.30
N LEU A 523 19.67 -1.18 -14.51
CA LEU A 523 20.12 -1.93 -15.68
C LEU A 523 21.61 -1.74 -15.96
N PHE A 524 22.14 -0.54 -15.76
CA PHE A 524 23.53 -0.21 -16.00
C PHE A 524 24.44 -0.31 -14.75
N GLY A 525 23.88 -0.72 -13.61
CA GLY A 525 24.64 -1.00 -12.38
C GLY A 525 25.14 0.24 -11.64
N GLU A 526 24.53 1.40 -11.87
CA GLU A 526 24.73 2.60 -11.07
C GLU A 526 24.14 2.41 -9.67
N VAL A 527 23.00 1.70 -9.61
CA VAL A 527 22.35 1.25 -8.38
C VAL A 527 22.20 -0.28 -8.40
N SER A 528 22.48 -0.95 -7.29
CA SER A 528 22.14 -2.37 -7.11
C SER A 528 20.70 -2.52 -6.69
N PRO A 529 19.89 -3.39 -7.33
CA PRO A 529 18.54 -3.66 -6.85
C PRO A 529 18.60 -4.23 -5.43
N SER A 530 17.62 -3.85 -4.60
CA SER A 530 17.57 -4.26 -3.19
C SER A 530 16.14 -4.48 -2.68
N GLY A 531 15.16 -4.38 -3.56
CA GLY A 531 13.76 -4.63 -3.24
C GLY A 531 13.50 -6.09 -2.89
N LYS A 532 12.51 -6.33 -2.03
CA LYS A 532 12.03 -7.66 -1.63
C LYS A 532 10.52 -7.78 -1.90
N LEU A 533 10.06 -8.95 -2.28
CA LEU A 533 8.63 -9.18 -2.51
C LEU A 533 7.83 -9.04 -1.22
N PRO A 534 6.87 -8.10 -1.12
CA PRO A 534 5.96 -8.01 0.03
C PRO A 534 4.76 -8.96 -0.09
N VAL A 535 4.70 -9.77 -1.14
CA VAL A 535 3.69 -10.80 -1.41
C VAL A 535 4.33 -12.02 -2.05
N THR A 536 3.73 -13.19 -1.81
CA THR A 536 4.11 -14.42 -2.50
C THR A 536 3.66 -14.38 -3.96
N PHE A 537 4.56 -14.71 -4.88
CA PHE A 537 4.23 -14.91 -6.30
C PHE A 537 3.89 -16.39 -6.53
N TYR A 538 2.75 -16.63 -7.17
CA TYR A 538 2.24 -17.97 -7.44
C TYR A 538 2.33 -18.33 -8.92
N LYS A 539 2.45 -19.63 -9.22
CA LYS A 539 2.47 -20.15 -10.59
C LYS A 539 1.10 -20.08 -11.25
N SER A 540 0.03 -20.34 -10.50
CA SER A 540 -1.35 -20.39 -10.98
C SER A 540 -2.34 -20.04 -9.88
N ALA A 541 -3.47 -19.46 -10.27
CA ALA A 541 -4.61 -19.23 -9.40
C ALA A 541 -5.40 -20.52 -9.10
N ASP A 542 -5.27 -21.58 -9.91
CA ASP A 542 -6.06 -22.81 -9.81
C ASP A 542 -5.83 -23.58 -8.49
N MET A 543 -4.68 -23.37 -7.86
CA MET A 543 -4.34 -24.01 -6.58
C MET A 543 -4.64 -23.11 -5.36
N LEU A 544 -5.17 -21.90 -5.58
CA LEU A 544 -5.56 -21.02 -4.49
C LEU A 544 -6.96 -21.38 -3.99
N PRO A 545 -7.26 -21.14 -2.70
CA PRO A 545 -8.62 -21.27 -2.18
C PRO A 545 -9.62 -20.39 -2.93
N ASP A 546 -10.93 -20.69 -2.74
CA ASP A 546 -11.99 -19.84 -3.29
C ASP A 546 -11.78 -18.37 -2.84
N PHE A 547 -11.95 -17.43 -3.77
CA PHE A 547 -11.67 -16.03 -3.48
C PHE A 547 -12.56 -15.45 -2.38
N THR A 548 -13.78 -15.98 -2.21
CA THR A 548 -14.72 -15.58 -1.15
C THR A 548 -14.43 -16.24 0.21
N ASP A 549 -13.54 -17.23 0.27
CA ASP A 549 -13.11 -17.84 1.54
C ASP A 549 -12.11 -16.94 2.25
N TYR A 550 -12.51 -16.35 3.37
CA TYR A 550 -11.70 -15.46 4.18
C TYR A 550 -10.92 -16.15 5.30
N SER A 551 -10.96 -17.50 5.37
CA SER A 551 -10.01 -18.23 6.20
C SER A 551 -8.59 -18.04 5.65
N MET A 552 -7.60 -18.03 6.54
CA MET A 552 -6.20 -17.91 6.12
C MET A 552 -5.59 -19.23 5.67
N LYS A 553 -6.37 -20.32 5.72
CA LYS A 553 -5.90 -21.64 5.33
C LYS A 553 -5.37 -21.65 3.89
N ASN A 554 -4.15 -22.13 3.72
CA ASN A 554 -3.43 -22.24 2.43
C ASN A 554 -3.30 -20.87 1.69
N ARG A 555 -3.18 -19.78 2.45
CA ARG A 555 -2.96 -18.43 1.92
C ARG A 555 -1.69 -17.85 2.49
N THR A 556 -1.04 -17.00 1.73
CA THR A 556 0.19 -16.31 2.10
C THR A 556 1.32 -17.27 2.51
N TYR A 557 2.53 -16.79 2.68
CA TYR A 557 3.66 -17.62 3.12
C TYR A 557 3.45 -18.20 4.54
N ARG A 558 2.64 -17.52 5.38
CA ARG A 558 2.43 -17.93 6.78
C ARG A 558 1.61 -19.22 6.92
N PHE A 559 0.71 -19.50 5.98
CA PHE A 559 -0.27 -20.59 6.06
C PHE A 559 -0.26 -21.52 4.85
N CYS A 560 0.60 -21.30 3.87
CA CYS A 560 0.73 -22.13 2.68
C CYS A 560 1.03 -23.59 3.08
N ASP A 561 0.25 -24.52 2.53
CA ASP A 561 0.39 -25.95 2.79
C ASP A 561 1.49 -26.59 1.94
N ASP A 562 1.66 -26.08 0.71
CA ASP A 562 2.54 -26.66 -0.28
C ASP A 562 3.16 -25.54 -1.13
N GLU A 563 4.49 -25.42 -1.06
CA GLU A 563 5.25 -24.45 -1.86
C GLU A 563 5.32 -24.81 -3.36
N SER A 564 4.74 -25.94 -3.80
CA SER A 564 4.78 -26.35 -5.21
C SER A 564 4.13 -25.33 -6.16
N ASN A 565 3.14 -24.55 -5.65
CA ASN A 565 2.52 -23.44 -6.38
C ASN A 565 3.27 -22.11 -6.25
N VAL A 566 4.28 -22.02 -5.38
CA VAL A 566 5.06 -20.79 -5.21
C VAL A 566 6.06 -20.65 -6.36
N LEU A 567 6.05 -19.49 -7.01
CA LEU A 567 7.03 -19.10 -8.04
C LEU A 567 8.20 -18.36 -7.39
N TYR A 568 7.90 -17.29 -6.67
CA TYR A 568 8.85 -16.55 -5.84
C TYR A 568 8.22 -16.28 -4.47
N PRO A 569 8.92 -16.59 -3.37
CA PRO A 569 8.38 -16.45 -2.03
C PRO A 569 8.35 -14.99 -1.55
N PHE A 570 7.49 -14.67 -0.59
CA PHE A 570 7.54 -13.42 0.17
C PHE A 570 8.98 -13.16 0.68
N GLY A 571 9.42 -11.91 0.71
CA GLY A 571 10.76 -11.53 1.16
C GLY A 571 11.90 -11.85 0.20
N TYR A 572 11.61 -12.44 -0.96
CA TYR A 572 12.63 -12.77 -1.97
C TYR A 572 12.96 -11.55 -2.84
N GLY A 573 14.23 -11.45 -3.24
CA GLY A 573 14.78 -10.50 -4.18
C GLY A 573 16.30 -10.59 -4.18
N LEU A 574 16.91 -10.43 -5.35
CA LEU A 574 18.36 -10.51 -5.56
C LEU A 574 18.99 -9.12 -5.58
N THR A 575 20.29 -9.06 -5.31
CA THR A 575 21.13 -7.87 -5.49
C THR A 575 22.27 -8.19 -6.48
N TYR A 576 23.03 -7.17 -6.89
CA TYR A 576 24.26 -7.39 -7.69
C TYR A 576 25.46 -7.82 -6.84
N SER A 577 25.24 -8.05 -5.56
CA SER A 577 26.20 -8.62 -4.64
C SER A 577 25.63 -9.86 -3.97
N HIS A 578 26.28 -10.40 -2.98
CA HIS A 578 25.77 -11.52 -2.21
C HIS A 578 26.05 -11.29 -0.73
N PHE A 579 25.04 -11.51 0.10
CA PHE A 579 25.11 -11.33 1.55
C PHE A 579 24.93 -12.67 2.24
N GLU A 580 25.78 -12.92 3.25
CA GLU A 580 25.72 -14.12 4.05
C GLU A 580 25.57 -13.76 5.53
N CYS A 581 24.78 -14.56 6.25
CA CYS A 581 24.69 -14.50 7.70
C CYS A 581 25.63 -15.54 8.32
N GLY A 582 26.40 -15.09 9.31
CA GLY A 582 27.31 -15.94 10.11
C GLY A 582 26.76 -16.18 11.51
N ASP A 583 27.58 -15.92 12.53
CA ASP A 583 27.19 -16.15 13.94
C ASP A 583 25.95 -15.35 14.31
N VAL A 584 25.03 -16.03 15.04
CA VAL A 584 23.79 -15.45 15.55
C VAL A 584 23.67 -15.70 17.05
N SER A 585 23.24 -14.70 17.79
CA SER A 585 22.96 -14.81 19.22
C SER A 585 21.74 -13.94 19.62
N TYR A 586 21.03 -14.38 20.64
CA TYR A 586 19.87 -13.65 21.17
C TYR A 586 20.03 -13.40 22.66
N LYS A 587 19.88 -12.17 23.09
CA LYS A 587 19.93 -11.76 24.48
C LYS A 587 19.15 -10.47 24.69
N ASP A 588 18.39 -10.38 25.79
CA ASP A 588 17.68 -9.17 26.23
C ASP A 588 16.87 -8.53 25.09
N ASN A 589 16.02 -9.33 24.42
CA ASN A 589 15.21 -8.97 23.25
C ASN A 589 16.01 -8.46 22.03
N THR A 590 17.32 -8.63 22.01
CA THR A 590 18.18 -8.25 20.89
C THR A 590 18.75 -9.48 20.21
N LEU A 591 18.52 -9.60 18.90
CA LEU A 591 19.19 -10.55 18.02
C LEU A 591 20.41 -9.88 17.41
N ALA A 592 21.59 -10.43 17.66
CA ALA A 592 22.83 -10.00 17.03
C ALA A 592 23.22 -11.02 15.94
N VAL A 593 23.41 -10.56 14.70
CA VAL A 593 23.75 -11.38 13.54
C VAL A 593 24.98 -10.82 12.88
N ASN A 594 25.99 -11.64 12.64
CA ASN A 594 27.14 -11.26 11.82
C ASN A 594 26.74 -11.35 10.34
N VAL A 595 26.87 -10.28 9.59
CA VAL A 595 26.53 -10.19 8.18
C VAL A 595 27.77 -9.82 7.38
N THR A 596 28.00 -10.53 6.29
CA THR A 596 29.13 -10.28 5.36
C THR A 596 28.62 -10.09 3.95
N ASN A 597 29.09 -9.04 3.29
CA ASN A 597 28.96 -8.93 1.84
C ASN A 597 30.08 -9.74 1.19
N THR A 598 29.76 -10.93 0.65
CA THR A 598 30.72 -11.85 0.02
C THR A 598 30.87 -11.61 -1.50
N GLY A 599 30.09 -10.68 -2.05
CA GLY A 599 30.19 -10.32 -3.45
C GLY A 599 31.30 -9.32 -3.75
N SER A 600 31.38 -8.85 -4.99
CA SER A 600 32.44 -7.99 -5.51
C SER A 600 32.02 -6.52 -5.67
N ARG A 601 30.89 -6.12 -5.09
CA ARG A 601 30.35 -4.76 -5.16
C ARG A 601 29.77 -4.33 -3.83
N SER A 602 29.89 -3.06 -3.51
CA SER A 602 29.09 -2.45 -2.45
C SER A 602 27.62 -2.54 -2.83
N ALA A 603 26.80 -2.94 -1.89
CA ALA A 603 25.36 -3.09 -2.11
C ALA A 603 24.58 -2.91 -0.80
N GLU A 604 23.29 -2.76 -0.94
CA GLU A 604 22.33 -2.80 0.15
C GLU A 604 21.42 -4.02 -0.02
N ASP A 605 21.06 -4.66 1.09
CA ASP A 605 20.07 -5.74 1.11
C ASP A 605 19.25 -5.67 2.41
N VAL A 606 18.19 -6.47 2.52
CA VAL A 606 17.28 -6.48 3.68
C VAL A 606 17.52 -7.73 4.51
N LEU A 607 18.08 -7.56 5.70
CA LEU A 607 18.13 -8.61 6.71
C LEU A 607 16.73 -8.79 7.32
N GLN A 608 16.20 -10.00 7.23
CA GLN A 608 14.86 -10.37 7.68
C GLN A 608 14.99 -11.36 8.83
N VAL A 609 14.15 -11.20 9.85
CA VAL A 609 14.07 -12.12 10.98
C VAL A 609 12.69 -12.73 11.04
N TYR A 610 12.64 -14.05 11.02
CA TYR A 610 11.43 -14.84 11.12
C TYR A 610 11.38 -15.62 12.41
N ILE A 611 10.19 -15.75 12.99
CA ILE A 611 9.94 -16.53 14.19
C ILE A 611 9.07 -17.73 13.88
N LYS A 612 9.36 -18.86 14.49
CA LYS A 612 8.55 -20.08 14.48
C LYS A 612 8.43 -20.63 15.89
N SER A 613 7.22 -21.02 16.28
CA SER A 613 6.95 -21.75 17.52
C SER A 613 6.06 -22.97 17.24
N GLU A 614 6.03 -23.91 18.14
CA GLU A 614 5.16 -25.12 18.03
C GLU A 614 3.66 -24.74 18.12
N ASN A 615 3.34 -23.63 18.79
CA ASN A 615 1.97 -23.16 19.02
C ASN A 615 1.60 -21.94 18.15
N GLY A 616 2.50 -21.47 17.27
CA GLY A 616 2.30 -20.33 16.41
C GLY A 616 1.58 -20.65 15.10
N VAL A 617 1.74 -19.76 14.13
CA VAL A 617 1.26 -20.01 12.77
C VAL A 617 1.92 -21.26 12.19
N LYS A 618 1.28 -21.83 11.17
CA LYS A 618 1.72 -23.09 10.56
C LYS A 618 3.20 -23.08 10.15
N ASN A 619 3.62 -22.03 9.46
CA ASN A 619 4.99 -21.94 8.94
C ASN A 619 5.87 -21.10 9.87
N HIS A 620 6.15 -19.88 9.50
CA HIS A 620 6.92 -18.89 10.26
C HIS A 620 6.31 -17.51 10.00
N SER A 621 6.67 -16.52 10.79
CA SER A 621 6.21 -15.14 10.62
C SER A 621 7.38 -14.18 10.66
N LEU A 622 7.37 -13.16 9.80
CA LEU A 622 8.29 -12.03 9.91
C LEU A 622 8.07 -11.33 11.26
N CYS A 623 9.14 -11.07 11.99
CA CYS A 623 9.07 -10.40 13.29
C CYS A 623 10.04 -9.22 13.42
N ALA A 624 11.03 -9.11 12.54
CA ALA A 624 11.90 -7.95 12.43
C ALA A 624 12.53 -7.89 11.03
N PHE A 625 12.95 -6.70 10.61
CA PHE A 625 13.74 -6.49 9.41
C PHE A 625 14.57 -5.20 9.53
N GLU A 626 15.71 -5.18 8.83
CA GLU A 626 16.61 -4.02 8.79
C GLU A 626 17.33 -3.96 7.45
N ARG A 627 17.44 -2.76 6.88
CA ARG A 627 18.27 -2.56 5.68
C ARG A 627 19.74 -2.50 6.05
N VAL A 628 20.58 -3.21 5.32
CA VAL A 628 22.01 -3.36 5.59
C VAL A 628 22.80 -2.98 4.35
N SER A 629 23.60 -1.92 4.46
CA SER A 629 24.53 -1.48 3.41
C SER A 629 25.96 -1.83 3.82
N LEU A 630 26.67 -2.59 2.96
CA LEU A 630 28.05 -3.04 3.19
C LEU A 630 28.89 -2.85 1.93
N PHE A 631 30.16 -2.46 2.12
CA PHE A 631 31.15 -2.52 1.06
C PHE A 631 31.48 -3.97 0.69
N ASP A 632 32.08 -4.17 -0.47
CA ASP A 632 32.61 -5.47 -0.89
C ASP A 632 33.60 -6.04 0.14
N GLY A 633 33.35 -7.30 0.57
CA GLY A 633 34.15 -7.98 1.60
C GLY A 633 33.93 -7.47 3.04
N GLU A 634 33.07 -6.46 3.27
CA GLU A 634 32.80 -5.96 4.61
C GLU A 634 31.95 -6.94 5.41
N SER A 635 32.34 -7.11 6.69
CA SER A 635 31.56 -7.85 7.69
C SER A 635 31.15 -6.93 8.83
N ARG A 636 29.91 -7.04 9.29
CA ARG A 636 29.38 -6.22 10.40
C ARG A 636 28.39 -7.03 11.23
N THR A 637 28.44 -6.87 12.55
CA THR A 637 27.38 -7.38 13.42
C THR A 637 26.21 -6.41 13.44
N ILE A 638 25.05 -6.90 13.03
CA ILE A 638 23.79 -6.14 13.03
C ILE A 638 22.99 -6.56 14.28
N SER A 639 22.57 -5.58 15.07
CA SER A 639 21.74 -5.79 16.27
C SER A 639 20.31 -5.36 15.97
N ILE A 640 19.36 -6.29 16.05
CA ILE A 640 17.95 -6.06 15.76
C ILE A 640 17.13 -6.34 17.02
N ASN A 641 16.29 -5.40 17.42
CA ASN A 641 15.34 -5.60 18.50
C ASN A 641 14.17 -6.50 18.03
N ILE A 642 13.93 -7.57 18.75
CA ILE A 642 12.77 -8.44 18.54
C ILE A 642 11.65 -7.95 19.48
N PRO A 643 10.52 -7.49 18.95
CA PRO A 643 9.45 -6.99 19.80
C PRO A 643 8.85 -8.12 20.66
N GLU A 644 8.45 -7.81 21.88
CA GLU A 644 7.84 -8.79 22.81
C GLU A 644 6.60 -9.47 22.19
N GLY A 645 5.81 -8.72 21.43
CA GLY A 645 4.65 -9.26 20.69
C GLY A 645 4.99 -10.32 19.63
N ALA A 646 6.27 -10.48 19.25
CA ALA A 646 6.70 -11.55 18.33
C ALA A 646 6.51 -12.95 18.94
N PHE A 647 6.53 -13.05 20.25
CA PHE A 647 6.37 -14.31 20.98
C PHE A 647 4.91 -14.62 21.36
N GLU A 648 3.98 -13.72 21.03
CA GLU A 648 2.56 -13.96 21.22
C GLU A 648 2.01 -14.93 20.17
N THR A 649 1.16 -15.82 20.61
CA THR A 649 0.34 -16.69 19.74
C THR A 649 -1.13 -16.38 19.97
N VAL A 650 -1.98 -16.70 18.99
CA VAL A 650 -3.43 -16.48 19.05
C VAL A 650 -4.13 -17.81 19.12
N ASP A 651 -4.97 -18.03 20.13
CA ASP A 651 -5.80 -19.22 20.26
C ASP A 651 -7.04 -19.15 19.34
N ASP A 652 -7.83 -20.22 19.32
CA ASP A 652 -9.03 -20.31 18.48
C ASP A 652 -10.14 -19.31 18.91
N ASN A 653 -10.06 -18.76 20.11
CA ASN A 653 -10.97 -17.73 20.61
C ASN A 653 -10.46 -16.30 20.33
N GLY A 654 -9.33 -16.16 19.65
CA GLY A 654 -8.71 -14.86 19.37
C GLY A 654 -7.91 -14.26 20.54
N VAL A 655 -7.63 -15.03 21.57
CA VAL A 655 -6.85 -14.55 22.73
C VAL A 655 -5.36 -14.62 22.41
N ARG A 656 -4.67 -13.49 22.57
CA ARG A 656 -3.22 -13.38 22.43
C ARG A 656 -2.52 -13.61 23.74
N ALA A 657 -1.52 -14.47 23.73
CA ALA A 657 -0.67 -14.72 24.90
C ALA A 657 0.70 -15.23 24.48
N VAL A 658 1.71 -14.95 25.29
CA VAL A 658 3.00 -15.63 25.22
C VAL A 658 2.82 -17.01 25.85
N ILE A 659 3.09 -18.05 25.06
CA ILE A 659 2.98 -19.45 25.53
C ILE A 659 4.37 -19.98 25.79
N SER A 660 4.61 -20.51 27.00
CA SER A 660 5.88 -21.14 27.33
C SER A 660 6.17 -22.31 26.37
N GLY A 661 7.39 -22.33 25.86
CA GLY A 661 7.78 -23.35 24.88
C GLY A 661 9.06 -22.99 24.14
N ARG A 662 9.33 -23.74 23.07
CA ARG A 662 10.46 -23.47 22.18
C ARG A 662 10.05 -22.53 21.05
N TYR A 663 10.91 -21.54 20.82
CA TYR A 663 10.83 -20.62 19.70
C TYR A 663 12.15 -20.66 18.93
N THR A 664 12.09 -20.60 17.62
CA THR A 664 13.25 -20.49 16.75
C THR A 664 13.19 -19.17 16.01
N LEU A 665 14.23 -18.33 16.17
CA LEU A 665 14.45 -17.15 15.35
C LEU A 665 15.40 -17.53 14.20
N TYR A 666 14.98 -17.20 12.98
CA TYR A 666 15.77 -17.33 11.76
C TYR A 666 16.14 -15.96 11.26
N ALA A 667 17.42 -15.74 10.90
CA ALA A 667 17.87 -14.50 10.30
C ALA A 667 18.53 -14.79 8.94
N GLY A 668 18.17 -14.00 7.94
CA GLY A 668 18.67 -14.18 6.58
C GLY A 668 18.16 -13.09 5.64
N PHE A 669 18.57 -13.17 4.38
CA PHE A 669 18.14 -12.25 3.32
C PHE A 669 16.97 -12.79 2.49
N THR A 670 16.37 -13.87 2.95
CA THR A 670 15.20 -14.55 2.38
C THR A 670 14.48 -15.31 3.49
N GLN A 671 13.38 -16.03 3.17
CA GLN A 671 12.69 -16.90 4.13
C GLN A 671 13.50 -18.17 4.45
N PRO A 672 13.31 -18.75 5.65
CA PRO A 672 13.96 -20.00 6.06
C PRO A 672 13.23 -21.23 5.45
N THR A 673 13.10 -21.30 4.13
CA THR A 673 12.53 -22.44 3.41
C THR A 673 13.50 -22.93 2.33
N GLU A 674 13.40 -24.23 1.98
CA GLU A 674 14.28 -24.83 0.98
C GLU A 674 14.19 -24.11 -0.38
N LEU A 675 12.98 -23.73 -0.80
CA LEU A 675 12.75 -22.99 -2.03
C LEU A 675 13.45 -21.63 -1.99
N SER A 676 13.25 -20.87 -0.91
CA SER A 676 13.78 -19.51 -0.75
C SER A 676 15.31 -19.50 -0.71
N GLU A 677 15.90 -20.38 0.09
CA GLU A 677 17.36 -20.53 0.21
C GLU A 677 18.00 -20.96 -1.10
N LYS A 678 17.36 -21.86 -1.84
CA LYS A 678 17.82 -22.28 -3.17
C LYS A 678 17.79 -21.14 -4.19
N LEU A 679 16.69 -20.35 -4.22
CA LEU A 679 16.55 -19.24 -5.16
C LEU A 679 17.53 -18.09 -4.85
N TYR A 680 17.73 -17.79 -3.56
CA TYR A 680 18.66 -16.75 -3.12
C TYR A 680 20.13 -17.18 -3.24
N GLY A 681 20.41 -18.48 -3.11
CA GLY A 681 21.79 -19.04 -3.10
C GLY A 681 22.48 -18.94 -1.74
N GLY A 682 21.77 -18.66 -0.65
CA GLY A 682 22.28 -18.53 0.72
C GLY A 682 21.31 -19.12 1.74
N ARG A 683 21.77 -19.33 2.97
CA ARG A 683 20.99 -19.95 4.05
C ARG A 683 20.68 -18.94 5.17
N CYS A 684 19.56 -19.16 5.80
CA CYS A 684 19.23 -18.49 7.08
C CYS A 684 20.01 -19.16 8.22
N VAL A 685 20.50 -18.34 9.14
CA VAL A 685 21.03 -18.80 10.44
C VAL A 685 19.92 -18.81 11.47
N SER A 686 20.04 -19.61 12.53
CA SER A 686 18.97 -19.70 13.53
C SER A 686 19.50 -19.82 14.96
N VAL A 687 18.68 -19.37 15.89
CA VAL A 687 18.88 -19.54 17.34
C VAL A 687 17.58 -20.01 18.01
N GLU A 688 17.68 -21.04 18.85
CA GLU A 688 16.57 -21.52 19.65
C GLU A 688 16.49 -20.78 20.99
N ILE A 689 15.26 -20.44 21.37
CA ILE A 689 14.93 -19.71 22.61
C ILE A 689 13.87 -20.49 23.35
N SER A 690 14.00 -20.57 24.66
CA SER A 690 12.97 -21.12 25.55
C SER A 690 12.35 -19.98 26.37
N ILE A 691 11.04 -19.85 26.34
CA ILE A 691 10.26 -18.86 27.09
C ILE A 691 9.39 -19.58 28.14
#